data_71e5d54cf782b77ead2433639144cfac
#
_entry.id   71e5d54cf782b77ead2433639144cfac
#
_cell.length_a   1.000
_cell.length_b   1.000
_cell.length_c   1.000
_cell.angle_alpha   90.00
_cell.angle_beta   90.00
_cell.angle_gamma   90.00
#
_symmetry.space_group_name_H-M   'P 1'
#
loop_
_entity.id
_entity.type
_entity.pdbx_description
1 polymer ?
#
loop_
_entity_poly.entity_id
_entity_poly.type
_entity_poly.pdbx_seq_one_letter_code
_entity_poly.pdbx_strand_id
1 'polypeptide(L)'
;MATKKILTNPEETFKKAIELIENNQLESAINILKEAEKNFPNEFSFTNLLAQISLENNNINDGINLLKKSLQINPNQPLVLFDLGIAFLKNNELEEAIKFFDKSAILDPTNIKIFINKAVILNKLNRLDELINCYQKIIQLDPNYIDAYTNQAEILYSIGKVDDALNLYYKAIEIEPQNPSIYNNFGNLFNNLDRLDEAINFYEKSIKIKSENPSAYKNLGLVFVKKRKFNEAINYLKKSIQNREDYGAYTNLAAIYSALNSNKEALIYYDKAIKLKPGESEAYVLKAYHLQSINEIDKAILAFNDALKINKDHKYLFGERLHSKNSICDWTNFENDISWINKRLKEKKCVAVPLSVCAFFDDPEIQKLGAEIYIKDKYPFNNNLGKISKYSKNKKIKLGYFSGDFGEHPVAYLVTELFELHDKAKFELFAFSVSNKIKSKTRARIEKSFDEFIDVANYSDKEVALLAREKKIDIAIDLGGHTKNSRSSIFAMRAAPIQINYLGYPGTTGANYIDYIISDKFIIPNELQHCYSEKIIYLPKCYQPNEENIPISKKIYTRKNEGIPESVFVFCCFNNSWKITPQIFKIWIRLLSKIEKSILWFPGFSSLAIKNLKNECFKLGVDEKRLVFSSIENLREDHHAKIKLADIFLDCFPYGAQSTASDFLRAGVPVITLRGKSFSNQVASSILTNLNLSELITLSEEDYENLAIKFATNPNYLKEIKEKLMFNVKASPLYNVREYTNSIESGYIQAYDRYHDNLNPDNVEAK
;
A
#
# COMPACT_ATOMS: atom_id res chain seq x y z
N MET A 1 44.17 30.25 -58.47
CA MET A 1 44.18 29.04 -59.32
C MET A 1 44.92 27.96 -58.56
N ALA A 2 44.24 27.19 -57.75
CA ALA A 2 44.82 26.03 -57.07
C ALA A 2 44.74 24.88 -58.03
N THR A 3 45.88 24.38 -58.46
CA THR A 3 46.09 23.21 -59.35
C THR A 3 45.29 22.02 -58.88
N LYS A 4 44.32 21.56 -59.68
CA LYS A 4 43.74 20.26 -59.59
C LYS A 4 44.84 19.18 -59.64
N LYS A 5 45.40 18.75 -58.53
CA LYS A 5 46.22 17.55 -58.46
C LYS A 5 45.27 16.39 -58.78
N ILE A 6 45.41 15.80 -59.96
CA ILE A 6 44.72 14.57 -60.33
C ILE A 6 45.13 13.51 -59.33
N LEU A 7 44.15 12.99 -58.54
CA LEU A 7 44.36 11.88 -57.61
C LEU A 7 44.65 10.63 -58.49
N THR A 8 45.87 10.17 -58.44
CA THR A 8 46.35 9.08 -59.36
C THR A 8 46.45 7.70 -58.67
N ASN A 9 46.48 7.70 -57.30
CA ASN A 9 46.63 6.51 -56.55
C ASN A 9 45.69 6.50 -55.32
N PRO A 10 44.80 5.49 -55.16
CA PRO A 10 43.91 5.40 -54.02
C PRO A 10 44.60 5.34 -52.68
N GLU A 11 45.71 4.56 -52.54
CA GLU A 11 46.46 4.38 -51.30
C GLU A 11 47.11 5.66 -50.79
N GLU A 12 47.74 6.41 -51.70
CA GLU A 12 48.36 7.71 -51.35
C GLU A 12 47.31 8.77 -50.97
N THR A 13 46.18 8.74 -51.64
CA THR A 13 45.06 9.60 -51.32
C THR A 13 44.48 9.30 -49.93
N PHE A 14 44.33 8.02 -49.59
CA PHE A 14 43.84 7.57 -48.29
C PHE A 14 44.81 7.97 -47.17
N LYS A 15 46.12 7.73 -47.33
CA LYS A 15 47.15 8.16 -46.39
C LYS A 15 47.10 9.67 -46.12
N LYS A 16 46.98 10.45 -47.21
CA LYS A 16 46.90 11.91 -47.07
C LYS A 16 45.66 12.39 -46.33
N ALA A 17 44.54 11.70 -46.53
CA ALA A 17 43.30 12.00 -45.80
C ALA A 17 43.48 11.71 -44.29
N ILE A 18 44.16 10.59 -43.90
CA ILE A 18 44.46 10.26 -42.52
C ILE A 18 45.40 11.34 -41.92
N GLU A 19 46.48 11.73 -42.60
CA GLU A 19 47.40 12.77 -42.16
C GLU A 19 46.66 14.10 -41.88
N LEU A 20 45.72 14.46 -42.72
CA LEU A 20 44.88 15.65 -42.54
C LEU A 20 43.96 15.56 -41.29
N ILE A 21 43.42 14.37 -41.02
CA ILE A 21 42.60 14.13 -39.83
C ILE A 21 43.47 14.23 -38.57
N GLU A 22 44.66 13.61 -38.56
CA GLU A 22 45.60 13.65 -37.44
C GLU A 22 46.11 15.10 -37.16
N ASN A 23 46.20 15.92 -38.24
CA ASN A 23 46.57 17.35 -38.12
C ASN A 23 45.35 18.29 -37.83
N ASN A 24 44.19 17.75 -37.44
CA ASN A 24 42.95 18.50 -37.16
C ASN A 24 42.43 19.34 -38.35
N GLN A 25 42.77 18.94 -39.58
CA GLN A 25 42.32 19.60 -40.82
C GLN A 25 41.13 18.87 -41.44
N LEU A 26 40.04 18.71 -40.68
CA LEU A 26 38.92 17.84 -40.96
C LEU A 26 38.17 18.23 -42.25
N GLU A 27 37.96 19.53 -42.52
CA GLU A 27 37.30 20.00 -43.77
C GLU A 27 38.10 19.63 -45.01
N SER A 28 39.45 19.75 -44.92
CA SER A 28 40.35 19.40 -46.03
C SER A 28 40.32 17.88 -46.29
N ALA A 29 40.28 17.09 -45.22
CA ALA A 29 40.14 15.64 -45.30
C ALA A 29 38.83 15.24 -45.96
N ILE A 30 37.70 15.81 -45.56
CA ILE A 30 36.39 15.54 -46.12
C ILE A 30 36.33 15.88 -47.63
N ASN A 31 36.94 17.02 -48.03
CA ASN A 31 36.98 17.44 -49.42
C ASN A 31 37.75 16.47 -50.30
N ILE A 32 38.96 16.06 -49.85
CA ILE A 32 39.80 15.06 -50.54
C ILE A 32 39.07 13.71 -50.64
N LEU A 33 38.45 13.24 -49.56
CA LEU A 33 37.71 11.98 -49.51
C LEU A 33 36.49 12.00 -50.46
N LYS A 34 35.75 13.09 -50.55
CA LYS A 34 34.62 13.23 -51.47
C LYS A 34 35.08 13.26 -52.94
N GLU A 35 36.23 13.88 -53.21
CA GLU A 35 36.80 13.86 -54.56
C GLU A 35 37.37 12.48 -54.93
N ALA A 36 38.01 11.80 -53.95
CA ALA A 36 38.48 10.43 -54.12
C ALA A 36 37.36 9.42 -54.36
N GLU A 37 36.24 9.55 -53.63
CA GLU A 37 35.04 8.70 -53.85
C GLU A 37 34.48 8.80 -55.27
N LYS A 38 34.53 9.99 -55.88
CA LYS A 38 34.10 10.20 -57.26
C LYS A 38 35.07 9.62 -58.29
N ASN A 39 36.38 9.70 -57.99
CA ASN A 39 37.43 9.26 -58.91
C ASN A 39 37.67 7.74 -58.84
N PHE A 40 37.37 7.13 -57.67
CA PHE A 40 37.55 5.72 -57.40
C PHE A 40 36.27 5.09 -56.86
N PRO A 41 35.21 4.95 -57.63
CA PRO A 41 33.85 4.60 -57.16
C PRO A 41 33.74 3.15 -56.62
N ASN A 42 34.73 2.27 -56.91
CA ASN A 42 34.79 0.91 -56.41
C ASN A 42 35.66 0.74 -55.15
N GLU A 43 36.24 1.84 -54.68
CA GLU A 43 37.08 1.84 -53.45
C GLU A 43 36.25 2.28 -52.24
N PHE A 44 35.85 1.31 -51.45
CA PHE A 44 34.94 1.53 -50.30
C PHE A 44 35.64 2.19 -49.10
N SER A 45 36.96 2.19 -49.02
CA SER A 45 37.72 2.77 -47.90
C SER A 45 37.47 4.27 -47.69
N PHE A 46 37.33 5.02 -48.76
CA PHE A 46 37.00 6.46 -48.70
C PHE A 46 35.61 6.70 -48.11
N THR A 47 34.63 5.91 -48.55
CA THR A 47 33.25 6.00 -48.06
C THR A 47 33.17 5.59 -46.58
N ASN A 48 33.97 4.59 -46.13
CA ASN A 48 34.07 4.18 -44.76
C ASN A 48 34.63 5.30 -43.87
N LEU A 49 35.70 5.95 -44.32
CA LEU A 49 36.33 7.03 -43.53
C LEU A 49 35.41 8.27 -43.45
N LEU A 50 34.71 8.61 -44.57
CA LEU A 50 33.69 9.66 -44.54
C LEU A 50 32.53 9.33 -43.59
N ALA A 51 32.11 8.07 -43.54
CA ALA A 51 31.07 7.62 -42.64
C ALA A 51 31.51 7.75 -41.17
N GLN A 52 32.73 7.33 -40.85
CA GLN A 52 33.30 7.43 -39.52
C GLN A 52 33.36 8.91 -39.06
N ILE A 53 33.87 9.82 -39.91
CA ILE A 53 33.89 11.26 -39.65
C ILE A 53 32.47 11.79 -39.40
N SER A 54 31.48 11.37 -40.19
CA SER A 54 30.09 11.80 -40.04
C SER A 54 29.51 11.35 -38.71
N LEU A 55 29.77 10.10 -38.29
CA LEU A 55 29.32 9.53 -37.01
C LEU A 55 29.97 10.21 -35.80
N GLU A 56 31.27 10.52 -35.88
CA GLU A 56 32.00 11.24 -34.83
C GLU A 56 31.47 12.68 -34.68
N ASN A 57 31.07 13.31 -35.77
CA ASN A 57 30.43 14.63 -35.77
C ASN A 57 28.92 14.61 -35.45
N ASN A 58 28.40 13.49 -34.95
CA ASN A 58 27.01 13.30 -34.59
C ASN A 58 25.99 13.41 -35.77
N ASN A 59 26.47 13.35 -37.02
CA ASN A 59 25.63 13.31 -38.22
C ASN A 59 25.24 11.87 -38.52
N ILE A 60 24.40 11.27 -37.67
CA ILE A 60 24.12 9.84 -37.67
C ILE A 60 23.51 9.38 -38.98
N ASN A 61 22.54 10.12 -39.52
CA ASN A 61 21.86 9.78 -40.80
C ASN A 61 22.80 9.76 -42.00
N ASP A 62 23.70 10.74 -42.12
CA ASP A 62 24.69 10.79 -43.19
C ASP A 62 25.67 9.62 -43.04
N GLY A 63 26.12 9.32 -41.81
CA GLY A 63 26.94 8.15 -41.52
C GLY A 63 26.29 6.83 -41.94
N ILE A 64 25.01 6.63 -41.61
CA ILE A 64 24.23 5.44 -42.04
C ILE A 64 24.18 5.33 -43.56
N ASN A 65 23.92 6.43 -44.26
CA ASN A 65 23.84 6.42 -45.73
C ASN A 65 25.18 6.08 -46.39
N LEU A 66 26.29 6.64 -45.86
CA LEU A 66 27.64 6.32 -46.31
C LEU A 66 28.03 4.87 -46.04
N LEU A 67 27.75 4.33 -44.88
CA LEU A 67 28.02 2.94 -44.55
C LEU A 67 27.21 1.96 -45.44
N LYS A 68 25.92 2.31 -45.69
CA LYS A 68 25.09 1.54 -46.64
C LYS A 68 25.65 1.56 -48.06
N LYS A 69 26.14 2.73 -48.52
CA LYS A 69 26.80 2.86 -49.82
C LYS A 69 28.09 2.05 -49.88
N SER A 70 28.90 2.06 -48.85
CA SER A 70 30.09 1.20 -48.76
C SER A 70 29.77 -0.27 -48.88
N LEU A 71 28.70 -0.77 -48.24
CA LEU A 71 28.24 -2.15 -48.34
C LEU A 71 27.66 -2.51 -49.73
N GLN A 72 27.23 -1.55 -50.53
CA GLN A 72 26.84 -1.79 -51.91
C GLN A 72 28.10 -2.08 -52.77
N ILE A 73 29.24 -1.46 -52.44
CA ILE A 73 30.51 -1.71 -53.12
C ILE A 73 31.13 -3.03 -52.67
N ASN A 74 31.20 -3.26 -51.39
CA ASN A 74 31.68 -4.50 -50.79
C ASN A 74 30.76 -4.95 -49.67
N PRO A 75 29.94 -6.01 -49.83
CA PRO A 75 29.02 -6.49 -48.79
C PRO A 75 29.71 -7.18 -47.61
N ASN A 76 30.94 -7.67 -47.79
CA ASN A 76 31.64 -8.49 -46.81
C ASN A 76 32.60 -7.67 -45.92
N GLN A 77 32.02 -6.68 -45.22
CA GLN A 77 32.78 -5.79 -44.33
C GLN A 77 32.23 -5.90 -42.90
N PRO A 78 32.74 -6.78 -42.03
CA PRO A 78 32.19 -7.00 -40.71
C PRO A 78 32.23 -5.75 -39.81
N LEU A 79 33.29 -4.91 -39.92
CA LEU A 79 33.41 -3.68 -39.18
C LEU A 79 32.35 -2.65 -39.59
N VAL A 80 32.12 -2.52 -40.90
CA VAL A 80 31.11 -1.58 -41.42
C VAL A 80 29.69 -2.00 -41.01
N LEU A 81 29.40 -3.30 -40.99
CA LEU A 81 28.14 -3.84 -40.47
C LEU A 81 28.03 -3.60 -38.96
N PHE A 82 29.10 -3.71 -38.20
CA PHE A 82 29.12 -3.38 -36.77
C PHE A 82 28.86 -1.90 -36.55
N ASP A 83 29.55 -1.02 -37.30
CA ASP A 83 29.37 0.45 -37.20
C ASP A 83 27.95 0.87 -37.58
N LEU A 84 27.30 0.23 -38.57
CA LEU A 84 25.90 0.40 -38.86
C LEU A 84 25.01 -0.02 -37.69
N GLY A 85 25.30 -1.14 -37.05
CA GLY A 85 24.59 -1.56 -35.84
C GLY A 85 24.68 -0.51 -34.74
N ILE A 86 25.88 0.07 -34.50
CA ILE A 86 26.09 1.14 -33.53
C ILE A 86 25.34 2.43 -33.94
N ALA A 87 25.37 2.81 -35.24
CA ALA A 87 24.67 3.98 -35.73
C ALA A 87 23.14 3.87 -35.55
N PHE A 88 22.55 2.71 -35.88
CA PHE A 88 21.13 2.46 -35.65
C PHE A 88 20.78 2.40 -34.17
N LEU A 89 21.65 1.86 -33.31
CA LEU A 89 21.47 1.88 -31.85
C LEU A 89 21.43 3.33 -31.32
N LYS A 90 22.35 4.21 -31.77
CA LYS A 90 22.35 5.62 -31.42
C LYS A 90 21.09 6.35 -31.90
N ASN A 91 20.56 5.94 -33.07
CA ASN A 91 19.32 6.48 -33.64
C ASN A 91 18.04 5.87 -33.02
N ASN A 92 18.20 5.00 -32.01
CA ASN A 92 17.11 4.27 -31.34
C ASN A 92 16.29 3.34 -32.29
N GLU A 93 16.86 2.94 -33.41
CA GLU A 93 16.27 1.96 -34.35
C GLU A 93 16.74 0.56 -33.99
N LEU A 94 16.21 0.00 -32.89
CA LEU A 94 16.75 -1.16 -32.20
C LEU A 94 16.71 -2.44 -33.04
N GLU A 95 15.65 -2.68 -33.81
CA GLU A 95 15.53 -3.89 -34.65
C GLU A 95 16.51 -3.87 -35.84
N GLU A 96 16.70 -2.72 -36.48
CA GLU A 96 17.71 -2.59 -37.54
C GLU A 96 19.13 -2.76 -36.98
N ALA A 97 19.39 -2.24 -35.79
CA ALA A 97 20.67 -2.45 -35.12
C ALA A 97 20.98 -3.95 -34.90
N ILE A 98 20.01 -4.74 -34.39
CA ILE A 98 20.14 -6.20 -34.23
C ILE A 98 20.47 -6.86 -35.57
N LYS A 99 19.73 -6.53 -36.63
CA LYS A 99 19.91 -7.10 -37.96
C LYS A 99 21.32 -6.88 -38.50
N PHE A 100 21.90 -5.70 -38.29
CA PHE A 100 23.28 -5.43 -38.74
C PHE A 100 24.32 -6.07 -37.82
N PHE A 101 24.08 -6.14 -36.51
CA PHE A 101 24.93 -6.93 -35.61
C PHE A 101 24.92 -8.42 -35.96
N ASP A 102 23.77 -8.99 -36.33
CA ASP A 102 23.69 -10.39 -36.77
C ASP A 102 24.48 -10.65 -38.04
N LYS A 103 24.37 -9.73 -39.03
CA LYS A 103 25.20 -9.84 -40.25
C LYS A 103 26.70 -9.72 -39.96
N SER A 104 27.06 -8.80 -39.05
CA SER A 104 28.47 -8.66 -38.61
C SER A 104 28.97 -9.93 -37.91
N ALA A 105 28.13 -10.53 -37.02
CA ALA A 105 28.46 -11.75 -36.31
C ALA A 105 28.65 -12.99 -37.22
N ILE A 106 27.96 -13.03 -38.37
CA ILE A 106 28.13 -14.09 -39.40
C ILE A 106 29.51 -13.99 -40.01
N LEU A 107 30.00 -12.77 -40.28
CA LEU A 107 31.30 -12.54 -40.92
C LEU A 107 32.47 -12.55 -39.90
N ASP A 108 32.25 -12.09 -38.71
CA ASP A 108 33.21 -12.08 -37.60
C ASP A 108 32.56 -12.60 -36.29
N PRO A 109 32.45 -13.92 -36.14
CA PRO A 109 31.83 -14.54 -34.97
C PRO A 109 32.68 -14.46 -33.69
N THR A 110 33.92 -13.93 -33.79
CA THR A 110 34.86 -13.81 -32.66
C THR A 110 34.85 -12.43 -32.01
N ASN A 111 34.18 -11.45 -32.61
CA ASN A 111 34.11 -10.08 -32.09
C ASN A 111 33.12 -10.00 -30.95
N ILE A 112 33.62 -10.06 -29.74
CA ILE A 112 32.84 -9.97 -28.51
C ILE A 112 31.98 -8.69 -28.40
N LYS A 113 32.48 -7.57 -28.98
CA LYS A 113 31.74 -6.27 -28.94
C LYS A 113 30.39 -6.33 -29.61
N ILE A 114 30.22 -7.18 -30.64
CA ILE A 114 28.92 -7.37 -31.32
C ILE A 114 27.90 -7.90 -30.34
N PHE A 115 28.26 -8.95 -29.60
CA PHE A 115 27.35 -9.60 -28.63
C PHE A 115 27.07 -8.73 -27.42
N ILE A 116 28.05 -7.95 -26.95
CA ILE A 116 27.85 -6.99 -25.86
C ILE A 116 26.81 -5.93 -26.25
N ASN A 117 26.95 -5.32 -27.44
CA ASN A 117 25.99 -4.29 -27.90
C ASN A 117 24.62 -4.91 -28.21
N LYS A 118 24.59 -6.11 -28.79
CA LYS A 118 23.33 -6.84 -29.01
C LYS A 118 22.63 -7.16 -27.70
N ALA A 119 23.35 -7.56 -26.65
CA ALA A 119 22.79 -7.80 -25.31
C ALA A 119 22.13 -6.55 -24.72
N VAL A 120 22.73 -5.35 -24.88
CA VAL A 120 22.15 -4.09 -24.45
C VAL A 120 20.79 -3.84 -25.11
N ILE A 121 20.68 -4.11 -26.41
CA ILE A 121 19.43 -3.94 -27.18
C ILE A 121 18.38 -4.95 -26.75
N LEU A 122 18.75 -6.24 -26.68
CA LEU A 122 17.84 -7.32 -26.31
C LEU A 122 17.28 -7.14 -24.90
N ASN A 123 18.08 -6.59 -23.98
CA ASN A 123 17.60 -6.21 -22.64
C ASN A 123 16.55 -5.10 -22.71
N LYS A 124 16.77 -4.04 -23.51
CA LYS A 124 15.79 -2.97 -23.74
C LYS A 124 14.48 -3.49 -24.35
N LEU A 125 14.57 -4.47 -25.25
CA LEU A 125 13.41 -5.09 -25.90
C LEU A 125 12.77 -6.21 -25.07
N ASN A 126 13.32 -6.55 -23.91
CA ASN A 126 12.89 -7.66 -23.04
C ASN A 126 12.85 -9.02 -23.76
N ARG A 127 13.79 -9.26 -24.72
CA ARG A 127 13.92 -10.52 -25.47
C ARG A 127 14.86 -11.46 -24.71
N LEU A 128 14.36 -12.04 -23.61
CA LEU A 128 15.19 -12.73 -22.59
C LEU A 128 15.92 -13.97 -23.10
N ASP A 129 15.29 -14.81 -23.92
CA ASP A 129 15.93 -16.03 -24.43
C ASP A 129 17.13 -15.71 -25.34
N GLU A 130 16.99 -14.71 -26.21
CA GLU A 130 18.10 -14.29 -27.08
C GLU A 130 19.20 -13.58 -26.30
N LEU A 131 18.83 -12.87 -25.26
CA LEU A 131 19.76 -12.22 -24.35
C LEU A 131 20.61 -13.24 -23.59
N ILE A 132 20.01 -14.34 -23.11
CA ILE A 132 20.72 -15.46 -22.49
C ILE A 132 21.73 -16.05 -23.48
N ASN A 133 21.31 -16.29 -24.73
CA ASN A 133 22.20 -16.82 -25.77
C ASN A 133 23.37 -15.88 -26.09
N CYS A 134 23.11 -14.55 -26.06
CA CYS A 134 24.18 -13.56 -26.22
C CYS A 134 25.22 -13.65 -25.08
N TYR A 135 24.77 -13.70 -23.82
CA TYR A 135 25.69 -13.83 -22.70
C TYR A 135 26.45 -15.16 -22.73
N GLN A 136 25.81 -16.28 -23.11
CA GLN A 136 26.54 -17.56 -23.34
C GLN A 136 27.63 -17.44 -24.38
N LYS A 137 27.35 -16.70 -25.48
CA LYS A 137 28.33 -16.45 -26.52
C LYS A 137 29.49 -15.58 -26.03
N ILE A 138 29.19 -14.54 -25.23
CA ILE A 138 30.23 -13.69 -24.61
C ILE A 138 31.11 -14.53 -23.70
N ILE A 139 30.55 -15.38 -22.84
CA ILE A 139 31.30 -16.29 -21.96
C ILE A 139 32.13 -17.27 -22.73
N GLN A 140 31.63 -17.78 -23.88
CA GLN A 140 32.38 -18.68 -24.74
C GLN A 140 33.61 -17.99 -25.38
N LEU A 141 33.47 -16.71 -25.76
CA LEU A 141 34.53 -15.92 -26.40
C LEU A 141 35.54 -15.38 -25.38
N ASP A 142 35.06 -14.95 -24.22
CA ASP A 142 35.87 -14.51 -23.09
C ASP A 142 35.36 -15.13 -21.79
N PRO A 143 35.91 -16.25 -21.35
CA PRO A 143 35.54 -16.89 -20.09
C PRO A 143 35.79 -16.06 -18.84
N ASN A 144 36.55 -14.95 -18.94
CA ASN A 144 36.82 -14.05 -17.83
C ASN A 144 35.92 -12.79 -17.82
N TYR A 145 34.96 -12.70 -18.74
CA TYR A 145 34.07 -11.55 -18.81
C TYR A 145 32.95 -11.63 -17.72
N ILE A 146 33.27 -11.14 -16.52
CA ILE A 146 32.47 -11.31 -15.31
C ILE A 146 31.05 -10.77 -15.46
N ASP A 147 30.87 -9.62 -16.14
CA ASP A 147 29.56 -9.00 -16.29
C ASP A 147 28.57 -9.94 -17.04
N ALA A 148 29.06 -10.82 -17.93
CA ALA A 148 28.19 -11.76 -18.60
C ALA A 148 27.62 -12.82 -17.65
N TYR A 149 28.42 -13.31 -16.70
CA TYR A 149 27.96 -14.27 -15.69
C TYR A 149 26.93 -13.63 -14.75
N THR A 150 27.21 -12.46 -14.21
CA THR A 150 26.33 -11.80 -13.24
C THR A 150 25.02 -11.34 -13.89
N ASN A 151 25.08 -10.75 -15.10
CA ASN A 151 23.89 -10.31 -15.81
C ASN A 151 23.03 -11.49 -16.29
N GLN A 152 23.66 -12.57 -16.79
CA GLN A 152 22.94 -13.79 -17.14
C GLN A 152 22.27 -14.42 -15.93
N ALA A 153 22.93 -14.42 -14.77
CA ALA A 153 22.35 -14.91 -13.52
C ALA A 153 21.10 -14.13 -13.10
N GLU A 154 21.12 -12.80 -13.21
CA GLU A 154 19.93 -11.96 -12.92
C GLU A 154 18.75 -12.30 -13.82
N ILE A 155 19.01 -12.54 -15.12
CA ILE A 155 17.95 -12.91 -16.07
C ILE A 155 17.41 -14.30 -15.75
N LEU A 156 18.28 -15.29 -15.53
CA LEU A 156 17.87 -16.66 -15.17
C LEU A 156 17.02 -16.67 -13.90
N TYR A 157 17.39 -15.86 -12.90
CA TYR A 157 16.57 -15.66 -11.72
C TYR A 157 15.18 -15.09 -12.08
N SER A 158 15.12 -14.07 -12.95
CA SER A 158 13.86 -13.42 -13.33
C SER A 158 12.87 -14.36 -14.02
N ILE A 159 13.36 -15.40 -14.71
CA ILE A 159 12.56 -16.44 -15.36
C ILE A 159 12.40 -17.71 -14.50
N GLY A 160 12.77 -17.65 -13.20
CA GLY A 160 12.58 -18.72 -12.23
C GLY A 160 13.64 -19.85 -12.23
N LYS A 161 14.71 -19.73 -13.03
CA LYS A 161 15.84 -20.70 -13.07
C LYS A 161 16.87 -20.37 -11.98
N VAL A 162 16.45 -20.56 -10.71
CA VAL A 162 17.24 -20.13 -9.55
C VAL A 162 18.58 -20.86 -9.44
N ASP A 163 18.60 -22.17 -9.60
CA ASP A 163 19.82 -22.97 -9.45
C ASP A 163 20.88 -22.61 -10.51
N ASP A 164 20.45 -22.36 -11.74
CA ASP A 164 21.35 -21.92 -12.81
C ASP A 164 21.95 -20.54 -12.48
N ALA A 165 21.14 -19.62 -11.94
CA ALA A 165 21.61 -18.31 -11.51
C ALA A 165 22.65 -18.41 -10.38
N LEU A 166 22.39 -19.25 -9.37
CA LEU A 166 23.35 -19.51 -8.28
C LEU A 166 24.69 -20.04 -8.82
N ASN A 167 24.65 -21.01 -9.74
CA ASN A 167 25.84 -21.61 -10.34
C ASN A 167 26.69 -20.57 -11.10
N LEU A 168 26.06 -19.63 -11.80
CA LEU A 168 26.79 -18.57 -12.50
C LEU A 168 27.48 -17.59 -11.53
N TYR A 169 26.83 -17.24 -10.41
CA TYR A 169 27.49 -16.43 -9.40
C TYR A 169 28.67 -17.13 -8.74
N TYR A 170 28.57 -18.45 -8.46
CA TYR A 170 29.73 -19.20 -7.94
C TYR A 170 30.88 -19.22 -8.94
N LYS A 171 30.61 -19.41 -10.24
CA LYS A 171 31.65 -19.32 -11.29
C LYS A 171 32.27 -17.92 -11.35
N ALA A 172 31.48 -16.86 -11.25
CA ALA A 172 31.99 -15.50 -11.21
C ALA A 172 32.96 -15.29 -10.03
N ILE A 173 32.62 -15.84 -8.84
CA ILE A 173 33.49 -15.78 -7.66
C ILE A 173 34.79 -16.58 -7.86
N GLU A 174 34.73 -17.73 -8.51
CA GLU A 174 35.93 -18.53 -8.82
C GLU A 174 36.90 -17.76 -9.72
N ILE A 175 36.38 -17.01 -10.70
CA ILE A 175 37.19 -16.22 -11.65
C ILE A 175 37.78 -14.97 -10.95
N GLU A 176 36.96 -14.21 -10.24
CA GLU A 176 37.41 -12.97 -9.55
C GLU A 176 37.00 -12.97 -8.06
N PRO A 177 37.70 -13.72 -7.20
CA PRO A 177 37.33 -13.84 -5.78
C PRO A 177 37.51 -12.56 -4.96
N GLN A 178 38.16 -11.53 -5.50
CA GLN A 178 38.36 -10.23 -4.85
C GLN A 178 37.53 -9.11 -5.46
N ASN A 179 36.50 -9.44 -6.27
CA ASN A 179 35.60 -8.44 -6.86
C ASN A 179 34.39 -8.20 -5.95
N PRO A 180 34.29 -7.03 -5.25
CA PRO A 180 33.22 -6.75 -4.31
C PRO A 180 31.83 -6.66 -4.96
N SER A 181 31.76 -6.35 -6.27
CA SER A 181 30.49 -6.23 -7.00
C SER A 181 29.79 -7.56 -7.14
N ILE A 182 30.54 -8.66 -7.38
CA ILE A 182 29.98 -10.02 -7.48
C ILE A 182 29.28 -10.38 -6.17
N TYR A 183 29.94 -10.19 -5.04
CA TYR A 183 29.37 -10.49 -3.72
C TYR A 183 28.14 -9.62 -3.41
N ASN A 184 28.17 -8.33 -3.78
CA ASN A 184 27.02 -7.45 -3.60
C ASN A 184 25.82 -7.93 -4.44
N ASN A 185 26.02 -8.28 -5.72
CA ASN A 185 24.96 -8.73 -6.59
C ASN A 185 24.44 -10.11 -6.18
N PHE A 186 25.32 -11.00 -5.72
CA PHE A 186 24.90 -12.27 -5.16
C PHE A 186 24.12 -12.12 -3.85
N GLY A 187 24.50 -11.16 -3.01
CA GLY A 187 23.70 -10.74 -1.84
C GLY A 187 22.30 -10.25 -2.24
N ASN A 188 22.18 -9.49 -3.34
CA ASN A 188 20.90 -9.06 -3.89
C ASN A 188 20.02 -10.26 -4.30
N LEU A 189 20.61 -11.27 -4.96
CA LEU A 189 19.90 -12.50 -5.32
C LEU A 189 19.33 -13.20 -4.08
N PHE A 190 20.14 -13.42 -3.04
CA PHE A 190 19.69 -14.05 -1.80
C PHE A 190 18.62 -13.19 -1.07
N ASN A 191 18.77 -11.86 -1.08
CA ASN A 191 17.75 -10.95 -0.54
C ASN A 191 16.42 -11.06 -1.30
N ASN A 192 16.45 -11.22 -2.62
CA ASN A 192 15.26 -11.42 -3.45
C ASN A 192 14.62 -12.80 -3.24
N LEU A 193 15.42 -13.81 -2.90
CA LEU A 193 14.96 -15.16 -2.51
C LEU A 193 14.46 -15.21 -1.06
N ASP A 194 14.50 -14.08 -0.34
CA ASP A 194 14.18 -13.96 1.09
C ASP A 194 15.07 -14.85 1.99
N ARG A 195 16.25 -15.21 1.49
CA ARG A 195 17.32 -15.91 2.22
C ARG A 195 18.24 -14.88 2.88
N LEU A 196 17.70 -14.22 3.92
CA LEU A 196 18.28 -13.00 4.47
C LEU A 196 19.65 -13.21 5.15
N ASP A 197 19.90 -14.36 5.76
CA ASP A 197 21.17 -14.63 6.44
C ASP A 197 22.31 -14.86 5.43
N GLU A 198 22.04 -15.53 4.33
CA GLU A 198 23.00 -15.63 3.22
C GLU A 198 23.24 -14.28 2.57
N ALA A 199 22.20 -13.46 2.38
CA ALA A 199 22.38 -12.12 1.86
C ALA A 199 23.31 -11.28 2.74
N ILE A 200 23.14 -11.32 4.07
CA ILE A 200 24.02 -10.66 5.04
C ILE A 200 25.48 -11.10 4.83
N ASN A 201 25.72 -12.42 4.80
CA ASN A 201 27.07 -12.97 4.62
C ASN A 201 27.76 -12.47 3.34
N PHE A 202 27.01 -12.40 2.22
CA PHE A 202 27.57 -11.94 0.95
C PHE A 202 27.82 -10.42 0.94
N TYR A 203 26.94 -9.60 1.52
CA TYR A 203 27.20 -8.17 1.65
C TYR A 203 28.38 -7.88 2.58
N GLU A 204 28.54 -8.61 3.69
CA GLU A 204 29.70 -8.48 4.59
C GLU A 204 31.02 -8.87 3.89
N LYS A 205 31.01 -9.91 3.05
CA LYS A 205 32.17 -10.24 2.20
C LYS A 205 32.49 -9.13 1.23
N SER A 206 31.49 -8.52 0.58
CA SER A 206 31.69 -7.37 -0.30
C SER A 206 32.32 -6.19 0.45
N ILE A 207 31.87 -5.89 1.65
CA ILE A 207 32.40 -4.82 2.51
C ILE A 207 33.82 -5.16 2.97
N LYS A 208 34.10 -6.41 3.30
CA LYS A 208 35.45 -6.84 3.72
C LYS A 208 36.47 -6.66 2.60
N ILE A 209 36.10 -6.90 1.34
CA ILE A 209 36.97 -6.70 0.17
C ILE A 209 37.14 -5.20 -0.09
N LYS A 210 36.06 -4.42 -0.03
CA LYS A 210 36.07 -2.98 -0.25
C LYS A 210 35.30 -2.30 0.86
N SER A 211 36.01 -1.79 1.87
CA SER A 211 35.41 -1.13 3.05
C SER A 211 34.59 0.13 2.71
N GLU A 212 34.94 0.83 1.62
CA GLU A 212 34.21 1.97 1.11
C GLU A 212 33.26 1.52 -0.02
N ASN A 213 32.23 0.74 0.34
CA ASN A 213 31.19 0.28 -0.59
C ASN A 213 29.80 0.76 -0.12
N PRO A 214 29.35 1.98 -0.51
CA PRO A 214 28.08 2.53 -0.10
C PRO A 214 26.88 1.64 -0.47
N SER A 215 26.95 0.99 -1.63
CA SER A 215 25.86 0.11 -2.11
C SER A 215 25.70 -1.12 -1.22
N ALA A 216 26.80 -1.76 -0.84
CA ALA A 216 26.75 -2.94 0.03
C ALA A 216 26.27 -2.57 1.44
N TYR A 217 26.71 -1.44 2.00
CA TYR A 217 26.19 -0.93 3.27
C TYR A 217 24.69 -0.62 3.21
N LYS A 218 24.23 0.03 2.14
CA LYS A 218 22.81 0.31 1.94
C LYS A 218 21.99 -1.00 1.88
N ASN A 219 22.40 -1.95 1.04
CA ASN A 219 21.70 -3.20 0.85
C ASN A 219 21.66 -4.03 2.15
N LEU A 220 22.78 -4.08 2.89
CA LEU A 220 22.84 -4.72 4.20
C LEU A 220 21.89 -4.03 5.20
N GLY A 221 21.86 -2.70 5.22
CA GLY A 221 20.91 -1.93 6.02
C GLY A 221 19.46 -2.29 5.69
N LEU A 222 19.11 -2.44 4.41
CA LEU A 222 17.76 -2.85 3.96
C LEU A 222 17.40 -4.28 4.41
N VAL A 223 18.35 -5.21 4.41
CA VAL A 223 18.12 -6.56 4.96
C VAL A 223 17.80 -6.50 6.45
N PHE A 224 18.52 -5.66 7.23
CA PHE A 224 18.21 -5.47 8.65
C PHE A 224 16.85 -4.79 8.87
N VAL A 225 16.39 -3.92 7.96
CA VAL A 225 15.01 -3.40 7.98
C VAL A 225 13.99 -4.55 7.83
N LYS A 226 14.20 -5.46 6.85
CA LYS A 226 13.35 -6.64 6.68
C LYS A 226 13.31 -7.53 7.93
N LYS A 227 14.47 -7.71 8.58
CA LYS A 227 14.59 -8.44 9.86
C LYS A 227 14.10 -7.64 11.08
N ARG A 228 13.57 -6.43 10.89
CA ARG A 228 13.14 -5.48 11.94
C ARG A 228 14.22 -5.14 12.99
N LYS A 229 15.48 -5.31 12.64
CA LYS A 229 16.64 -4.91 13.43
C LYS A 229 17.02 -3.48 13.12
N PHE A 230 16.22 -2.53 13.62
CA PHE A 230 16.31 -1.12 13.20
C PHE A 230 17.59 -0.43 13.62
N ASN A 231 18.18 -0.79 14.78
CA ASN A 231 19.45 -0.17 15.23
C ASN A 231 20.61 -0.53 14.31
N GLU A 232 20.72 -1.80 13.93
CA GLU A 232 21.70 -2.29 12.97
C GLU A 232 21.47 -1.65 11.59
N ALA A 233 20.22 -1.57 11.16
CA ALA A 233 19.86 -0.92 9.90
C ALA A 233 20.31 0.55 9.85
N ILE A 234 20.05 1.32 10.91
CA ILE A 234 20.49 2.72 11.05
C ILE A 234 22.01 2.83 10.94
N ASN A 235 22.75 1.95 11.65
CA ASN A 235 24.21 1.97 11.63
C ASN A 235 24.74 1.76 10.20
N TYR A 236 24.26 0.76 9.49
CA TYR A 236 24.71 0.46 8.13
C TYR A 236 24.29 1.52 7.12
N LEU A 237 23.05 2.02 7.19
CA LEU A 237 22.59 3.10 6.33
C LEU A 237 23.37 4.41 6.57
N LYS A 238 23.74 4.74 7.82
CA LYS A 238 24.61 5.88 8.12
C LYS A 238 26.01 5.70 7.52
N LYS A 239 26.59 4.49 7.58
CA LYS A 239 27.85 4.18 6.90
C LYS A 239 27.75 4.36 5.39
N SER A 240 26.64 3.97 4.79
CA SER A 240 26.41 4.13 3.36
C SER A 240 26.48 5.60 2.90
N ILE A 241 25.97 6.53 3.72
CA ILE A 241 25.93 7.98 3.37
C ILE A 241 27.16 8.77 3.81
N GLN A 242 28.12 8.18 4.54
CA GLN A 242 29.32 8.87 5.03
C GLN A 242 30.17 9.41 3.87
N ASN A 243 30.34 8.62 2.81
CA ASN A 243 31.22 8.96 1.70
C ASN A 243 30.46 9.44 0.45
N ARG A 244 29.15 9.19 0.39
CA ARG A 244 28.31 9.59 -0.73
C ARG A 244 26.86 9.74 -0.31
N GLU A 245 26.29 10.92 -0.54
CA GLU A 245 24.84 11.11 -0.34
C GLU A 245 24.05 10.18 -1.25
N ASP A 246 23.05 9.52 -0.67
CA ASP A 246 22.18 8.58 -1.40
C ASP A 246 20.72 8.81 -1.00
N TYR A 247 19.89 9.10 -1.99
CA TYR A 247 18.46 9.37 -1.82
C TYR A 247 17.74 8.21 -1.14
N GLY A 248 18.02 6.97 -1.59
CA GLY A 248 17.39 5.78 -1.02
C GLY A 248 17.82 5.51 0.42
N ALA A 249 19.09 5.77 0.78
CA ALA A 249 19.53 5.65 2.17
C ALA A 249 18.87 6.71 3.07
N TYR A 250 18.73 7.96 2.60
CA TYR A 250 18.03 9.00 3.35
C TYR A 250 16.55 8.66 3.56
N THR A 251 15.83 8.21 2.52
CA THR A 251 14.42 7.83 2.65
C THR A 251 14.23 6.64 3.59
N ASN A 252 15.12 5.65 3.55
CA ASN A 252 15.06 4.49 4.46
C ASN A 252 15.39 4.87 5.91
N LEU A 253 16.41 5.71 6.14
CA LEU A 253 16.69 6.25 7.49
C LEU A 253 15.49 6.99 8.05
N ALA A 254 14.87 7.85 7.24
CA ALA A 254 13.69 8.59 7.64
C ALA A 254 12.52 7.66 8.00
N ALA A 255 12.28 6.62 7.18
CA ALA A 255 11.23 5.63 7.44
C ALA A 255 11.48 4.83 8.73
N ILE A 256 12.75 4.44 9.00
CA ILE A 256 13.10 3.75 10.25
C ILE A 256 12.90 4.67 11.46
N TYR A 257 13.36 5.92 11.41
CA TYR A 257 13.16 6.88 12.49
C TYR A 257 11.67 7.17 12.72
N SER A 258 10.88 7.22 11.64
CA SER A 258 9.42 7.30 11.72
C SER A 258 8.82 6.10 12.48
N ALA A 259 9.25 4.89 12.15
CA ALA A 259 8.79 3.66 12.81
C ALA A 259 9.19 3.58 14.30
N LEU A 260 10.32 4.21 14.65
CA LEU A 260 10.81 4.32 16.03
C LEU A 260 10.22 5.53 16.80
N ASN A 261 9.28 6.28 16.20
CA ASN A 261 8.72 7.52 16.74
C ASN A 261 9.75 8.63 17.03
N SER A 262 10.91 8.58 16.37
CA SER A 262 11.95 9.64 16.42
C SER A 262 11.62 10.71 15.38
N ASN A 263 10.58 11.50 15.66
CA ASN A 263 9.92 12.38 14.68
C ASN A 263 10.85 13.45 14.10
N LYS A 264 11.73 14.01 14.92
CA LYS A 264 12.67 15.07 14.50
C LYS A 264 13.69 14.54 13.49
N GLU A 265 14.28 13.39 13.78
CA GLU A 265 15.24 12.71 12.91
C GLU A 265 14.58 12.27 11.60
N ALA A 266 13.37 11.73 11.65
CA ALA A 266 12.62 11.34 10.47
C ALA A 266 12.45 12.53 9.51
N LEU A 267 11.99 13.68 10.01
CA LEU A 267 11.81 14.89 9.19
C LEU A 267 13.12 15.40 8.60
N ILE A 268 14.22 15.42 9.38
CA ILE A 268 15.54 15.82 8.90
C ILE A 268 15.98 14.96 7.70
N TYR A 269 15.80 13.64 7.78
CA TYR A 269 16.23 12.76 6.70
C TYR A 269 15.29 12.80 5.48
N TYR A 270 13.98 13.01 5.66
CA TYR A 270 13.09 13.29 4.54
C TYR A 270 13.48 14.58 3.82
N ASP A 271 13.78 15.65 4.55
CA ASP A 271 14.20 16.93 3.96
C ASP A 271 15.53 16.81 3.21
N LYS A 272 16.49 16.01 3.71
CA LYS A 272 17.74 15.71 2.99
C LYS A 272 17.46 14.94 1.68
N ALA A 273 16.57 13.96 1.70
CA ALA A 273 16.19 13.22 0.50
C ALA A 273 15.55 14.16 -0.54
N ILE A 274 14.61 14.99 -0.12
CA ILE A 274 13.93 15.98 -0.98
C ILE A 274 14.94 16.99 -1.57
N LYS A 275 15.86 17.48 -0.77
CA LYS A 275 16.92 18.40 -1.23
C LYS A 275 17.81 17.75 -2.28
N LEU A 276 18.16 16.49 -2.10
CA LEU A 276 19.03 15.76 -3.02
C LEU A 276 18.35 15.48 -4.36
N LYS A 277 17.04 15.14 -4.34
CA LYS A 277 16.25 14.85 -5.54
C LYS A 277 14.85 15.47 -5.44
N PRO A 278 14.71 16.78 -5.70
CA PRO A 278 13.40 17.47 -5.57
C PRO A 278 12.35 17.05 -6.60
N GLY A 279 12.75 16.41 -7.70
CA GLY A 279 11.85 15.86 -8.72
C GLY A 279 11.32 14.46 -8.43
N GLU A 280 11.71 13.83 -7.33
CA GLU A 280 11.23 12.49 -6.93
C GLU A 280 10.09 12.62 -5.92
N SER A 281 8.89 12.12 -6.26
CA SER A 281 7.70 12.26 -5.41
C SER A 281 7.74 11.42 -4.13
N GLU A 282 8.48 10.32 -4.10
CA GLU A 282 8.43 9.31 -3.02
C GLU A 282 8.80 9.89 -1.64
N ALA A 283 9.85 10.72 -1.55
CA ALA A 283 10.24 11.32 -0.27
C ALA A 283 9.17 12.26 0.29
N TYR A 284 8.48 13.01 -0.57
CA TYR A 284 7.34 13.85 -0.16
C TYR A 284 6.17 13.00 0.35
N VAL A 285 5.88 11.88 -0.31
CA VAL A 285 4.83 10.94 0.09
C VAL A 285 5.12 10.35 1.46
N LEU A 286 6.32 9.82 1.67
CA LEU A 286 6.73 9.23 2.95
C LEU A 286 6.73 10.28 4.08
N LYS A 287 7.20 11.50 3.78
CA LYS A 287 7.13 12.64 4.71
C LYS A 287 5.68 12.97 5.07
N ALA A 288 4.77 12.97 4.09
CA ALA A 288 3.36 13.24 4.32
C ALA A 288 2.71 12.18 5.23
N TYR A 289 2.97 10.89 4.99
CA TYR A 289 2.49 9.83 5.87
C TYR A 289 3.06 9.93 7.29
N HIS A 290 4.34 10.31 7.43
CA HIS A 290 4.92 10.54 8.74
C HIS A 290 4.25 11.72 9.45
N LEU A 291 4.08 12.86 8.78
CA LEU A 291 3.38 14.03 9.32
C LEU A 291 1.93 13.70 9.73
N GLN A 292 1.23 12.91 8.93
CA GLN A 292 -0.10 12.39 9.25
C GLN A 292 -0.08 11.54 10.53
N SER A 293 0.93 10.67 10.68
CA SER A 293 1.05 9.78 11.85
C SER A 293 1.29 10.51 13.17
N ILE A 294 1.91 11.69 13.10
CA ILE A 294 2.17 12.56 14.27
C ILE A 294 1.14 13.71 14.40
N ASN A 295 0.02 13.60 13.68
CA ASN A 295 -1.10 14.55 13.69
C ASN A 295 -0.77 15.97 13.20
N GLU A 296 0.29 16.16 12.40
CA GLU A 296 0.64 17.41 11.70
C GLU A 296 -0.05 17.44 10.32
N ILE A 297 -1.39 17.41 10.33
CA ILE A 297 -2.19 17.11 9.13
C ILE A 297 -2.10 18.20 8.05
N ASP A 298 -2.03 19.47 8.43
CA ASP A 298 -1.85 20.58 7.50
C ASP A 298 -0.54 20.45 6.70
N LYS A 299 0.56 20.13 7.39
CA LYS A 299 1.85 19.90 6.76
C LYS A 299 1.86 18.63 5.89
N ALA A 300 1.13 17.59 6.32
CA ALA A 300 0.93 16.38 5.52
C ALA A 300 0.23 16.70 4.20
N ILE A 301 -0.85 17.49 4.22
CA ILE A 301 -1.58 17.92 3.01
C ILE A 301 -0.66 18.70 2.05
N LEU A 302 0.18 19.59 2.57
CA LEU A 302 1.16 20.32 1.74
C LEU A 302 2.14 19.35 1.07
N ALA A 303 2.69 18.39 1.81
CA ALA A 303 3.61 17.40 1.25
C ALA A 303 2.92 16.48 0.23
N PHE A 304 1.66 16.08 0.44
CA PHE A 304 0.86 15.37 -0.56
C PHE A 304 0.63 16.21 -1.82
N ASN A 305 0.35 17.50 -1.68
CA ASN A 305 0.18 18.39 -2.82
C ASN A 305 1.48 18.53 -3.63
N ASP A 306 2.63 18.63 -2.97
CA ASP A 306 3.93 18.73 -3.65
C ASP A 306 4.27 17.41 -4.38
N ALA A 307 4.00 16.26 -3.78
CA ALA A 307 4.13 14.96 -4.45
C ALA A 307 3.22 14.84 -5.69
N LEU A 308 1.97 15.30 -5.60
CA LEU A 308 1.01 15.26 -6.71
C LEU A 308 1.34 16.27 -7.83
N LYS A 309 2.05 17.37 -7.57
CA LYS A 309 2.58 18.27 -8.60
C LYS A 309 3.65 17.57 -9.45
N ILE A 310 4.48 16.72 -8.81
CA ILE A 310 5.53 15.95 -9.48
C ILE A 310 4.92 14.77 -10.25
N ASN A 311 4.06 13.99 -9.60
CA ASN A 311 3.41 12.82 -10.18
C ASN A 311 1.91 12.82 -9.86
N LYS A 312 1.11 13.27 -10.82
CA LYS A 312 -0.36 13.35 -10.70
C LYS A 312 -1.04 11.98 -10.56
N ASP A 313 -0.43 10.95 -11.10
CA ASP A 313 -0.93 9.57 -11.09
C ASP A 313 -0.26 8.70 -10.02
N HIS A 314 0.36 9.32 -9.00
CA HIS A 314 0.96 8.57 -7.91
C HIS A 314 -0.10 7.71 -7.20
N LYS A 315 0.19 6.41 -7.07
CA LYS A 315 -0.76 5.43 -6.53
C LYS A 315 -1.26 5.82 -5.14
N TYR A 316 -2.58 5.80 -4.97
CA TYR A 316 -3.33 6.05 -3.72
C TYR A 316 -3.24 7.47 -3.14
N LEU A 317 -2.31 8.27 -3.60
CA LEU A 317 -1.97 9.54 -2.95
C LEU A 317 -3.11 10.56 -2.96
N PHE A 318 -3.91 10.56 -4.03
CA PHE A 318 -5.03 11.49 -4.15
C PHE A 318 -6.11 11.21 -3.09
N GLY A 319 -6.45 9.92 -2.88
CA GLY A 319 -7.39 9.52 -1.84
C GLY A 319 -6.89 9.81 -0.43
N GLU A 320 -5.60 9.59 -0.16
CA GLU A 320 -4.97 9.89 1.12
C GLU A 320 -4.96 11.40 1.44
N ARG A 321 -4.65 12.23 0.42
CA ARG A 321 -4.76 13.68 0.56
C ARG A 321 -6.19 14.11 0.90
N LEU A 322 -7.20 13.57 0.18
CA LEU A 322 -8.60 13.89 0.44
C LEU A 322 -9.02 13.43 1.85
N HIS A 323 -8.62 12.24 2.26
CA HIS A 323 -8.87 11.73 3.61
C HIS A 323 -8.25 12.65 4.68
N SER A 324 -7.02 13.11 4.47
CA SER A 324 -6.34 14.05 5.36
C SER A 324 -7.09 15.40 5.42
N LYS A 325 -7.51 15.95 4.28
CA LYS A 325 -8.34 17.16 4.23
C LYS A 325 -9.64 16.97 5.01
N ASN A 326 -10.33 15.85 4.81
CA ASN A 326 -11.57 15.55 5.51
C ASN A 326 -11.37 15.38 7.03
N SER A 327 -10.21 14.84 7.45
CA SER A 327 -9.89 14.67 8.88
C SER A 327 -9.76 15.99 9.65
N ILE A 328 -9.47 17.09 8.95
CA ILE A 328 -9.48 18.45 9.49
C ILE A 328 -10.70 19.25 9.01
N CYS A 329 -11.71 18.61 8.44
CA CYS A 329 -12.91 19.25 7.89
C CYS A 329 -12.58 20.38 6.88
N ASP A 330 -11.51 20.23 6.09
CA ASP A 330 -11.23 21.07 4.94
C ASP A 330 -11.92 20.47 3.69
N TRP A 331 -13.07 21.03 3.34
CA TRP A 331 -13.89 20.54 2.23
C TRP A 331 -13.69 21.33 0.93
N THR A 332 -12.61 22.06 0.81
CA THR A 332 -12.25 22.77 -0.43
C THR A 332 -12.15 21.80 -1.61
N ASN A 333 -12.96 22.01 -2.64
CA ASN A 333 -13.09 21.16 -3.83
C ASN A 333 -13.57 19.70 -3.58
N PHE A 334 -14.24 19.43 -2.45
CA PHE A 334 -14.62 18.07 -2.04
C PHE A 334 -15.40 17.31 -3.12
N GLU A 335 -16.45 17.89 -3.71
CA GLU A 335 -17.30 17.25 -4.71
C GLU A 335 -16.52 16.91 -6.01
N ASN A 336 -15.63 17.82 -6.43
CA ASN A 336 -14.77 17.58 -7.59
C ASN A 336 -13.77 16.45 -7.31
N ASP A 337 -13.17 16.43 -6.12
CA ASP A 337 -12.24 15.41 -5.68
C ASP A 337 -12.92 14.03 -5.64
N ILE A 338 -14.13 13.93 -5.10
CA ILE A 338 -14.95 12.70 -5.08
C ILE A 338 -15.26 12.22 -6.51
N SER A 339 -15.74 13.12 -7.36
CA SER A 339 -16.07 12.81 -8.76
C SER A 339 -14.86 12.28 -9.51
N TRP A 340 -13.70 12.89 -9.30
CA TRP A 340 -12.43 12.45 -9.91
C TRP A 340 -12.01 11.06 -9.43
N ILE A 341 -12.08 10.79 -8.11
CA ILE A 341 -11.76 9.46 -7.56
C ILE A 341 -12.68 8.40 -8.17
N ASN A 342 -14.00 8.65 -8.21
CA ASN A 342 -14.98 7.72 -8.77
C ASN A 342 -14.66 7.36 -10.23
N LYS A 343 -14.38 8.38 -11.07
CA LYS A 343 -13.99 8.17 -12.45
C LYS A 343 -12.75 7.28 -12.56
N ARG A 344 -11.71 7.59 -11.79
CA ARG A 344 -10.43 6.87 -11.85
C ARG A 344 -10.52 5.44 -11.31
N LEU A 345 -11.37 5.19 -10.29
CA LEU A 345 -11.66 3.82 -9.84
C LEU A 345 -12.31 3.00 -10.95
N LYS A 346 -13.31 3.54 -11.65
CA LYS A 346 -13.94 2.88 -12.81
C LYS A 346 -12.95 2.60 -13.95
N GLU A 347 -11.91 3.42 -14.10
CA GLU A 347 -10.76 3.17 -14.98
C GLU A 347 -9.75 2.16 -14.40
N LYS A 348 -10.05 1.53 -13.27
CA LYS A 348 -9.19 0.56 -12.55
C LYS A 348 -7.83 1.14 -12.13
N LYS A 349 -7.77 2.42 -11.77
CA LYS A 349 -6.54 3.09 -11.31
C LYS A 349 -6.43 3.06 -9.79
N CYS A 350 -5.20 2.95 -9.29
CA CYS A 350 -4.84 2.94 -7.86
C CYS A 350 -4.90 4.36 -7.27
N VAL A 351 -6.10 4.91 -6.99
CA VAL A 351 -6.26 6.31 -6.61
C VAL A 351 -6.59 6.55 -5.14
N ALA A 352 -7.17 5.57 -4.46
CA ALA A 352 -7.52 5.65 -3.05
C ALA A 352 -7.39 4.27 -2.40
N VAL A 353 -7.01 4.24 -1.11
CA VAL A 353 -7.01 3.01 -0.31
C VAL A 353 -8.43 2.62 0.07
N PRO A 354 -8.74 1.33 0.34
CA PRO A 354 -10.10 0.88 0.59
C PRO A 354 -10.83 1.63 1.72
N LEU A 355 -10.15 1.95 2.82
CA LEU A 355 -10.77 2.70 3.92
C LEU A 355 -11.23 4.11 3.49
N SER A 356 -10.43 4.80 2.65
CA SER A 356 -10.80 6.09 2.09
C SER A 356 -12.00 5.96 1.13
N VAL A 357 -12.07 4.87 0.34
CA VAL A 357 -13.23 4.60 -0.52
C VAL A 357 -14.48 4.39 0.34
N CYS A 358 -14.41 3.61 1.42
CA CYS A 358 -15.53 3.43 2.37
C CYS A 358 -15.96 4.76 3.03
N ALA A 359 -15.01 5.66 3.29
CA ALA A 359 -15.30 6.95 3.91
C ALA A 359 -16.12 7.88 3.02
N PHE A 360 -15.98 7.77 1.70
CA PHE A 360 -16.54 8.73 0.75
C PHE A 360 -17.69 8.21 -0.11
N PHE A 361 -17.83 6.88 -0.26
CA PHE A 361 -18.80 6.29 -1.18
C PHE A 361 -19.73 5.32 -0.45
N ASP A 362 -21.04 5.63 -0.47
CA ASP A 362 -22.08 4.69 -0.06
C ASP A 362 -22.51 3.79 -1.24
N ASP A 363 -21.52 3.18 -1.88
CA ASP A 363 -21.71 2.30 -3.05
C ASP A 363 -20.87 1.03 -2.87
N PRO A 364 -21.49 -0.12 -2.54
CA PRO A 364 -20.78 -1.37 -2.32
C PRO A 364 -19.99 -1.87 -3.54
N GLU A 365 -20.44 -1.59 -4.76
CA GLU A 365 -19.72 -1.98 -5.99
C GLU A 365 -18.42 -1.17 -6.15
N ILE A 366 -18.48 0.13 -5.89
CA ILE A 366 -17.29 1.00 -5.90
C ILE A 366 -16.33 0.62 -4.77
N GLN A 367 -16.85 0.27 -3.58
CA GLN A 367 -16.03 -0.21 -2.47
C GLN A 367 -15.32 -1.52 -2.81
N LYS A 368 -16.03 -2.50 -3.40
CA LYS A 368 -15.44 -3.74 -3.91
C LYS A 368 -14.36 -3.47 -4.96
N LEU A 369 -14.67 -2.65 -5.95
CA LEU A 369 -13.73 -2.30 -7.01
C LEU A 369 -12.43 -1.68 -6.44
N GLY A 370 -12.57 -0.75 -5.48
CA GLY A 370 -11.43 -0.14 -4.79
C GLY A 370 -10.58 -1.16 -4.02
N ALA A 371 -11.22 -2.09 -3.32
CA ALA A 371 -10.57 -3.16 -2.58
C ALA A 371 -9.84 -4.15 -3.51
N GLU A 372 -10.47 -4.59 -4.60
CA GLU A 372 -9.85 -5.48 -5.61
C GLU A 372 -8.63 -4.85 -6.28
N ILE A 373 -8.71 -3.56 -6.65
CA ILE A 373 -7.57 -2.81 -7.21
C ILE A 373 -6.41 -2.78 -6.20
N TYR A 374 -6.72 -2.50 -4.93
CA TYR A 374 -5.73 -2.41 -3.87
C TYR A 374 -5.05 -3.74 -3.59
N ILE A 375 -5.83 -4.81 -3.46
CA ILE A 375 -5.30 -6.17 -3.23
C ILE A 375 -4.42 -6.63 -4.39
N LYS A 376 -4.87 -6.42 -5.62
CA LYS A 376 -4.10 -6.80 -6.81
C LYS A 376 -2.75 -6.08 -6.87
N ASP A 377 -2.68 -4.82 -6.44
CA ASP A 377 -1.46 -4.01 -6.48
C ASP A 377 -0.54 -4.27 -5.28
N LYS A 378 -1.09 -4.36 -4.05
CA LYS A 378 -0.30 -4.39 -2.81
C LYS A 378 -0.10 -5.77 -2.23
N TYR A 379 -1.11 -6.62 -2.32
CA TYR A 379 -1.14 -7.92 -1.63
C TYR A 379 -1.69 -9.02 -2.53
N PRO A 380 -1.12 -9.21 -3.75
CA PRO A 380 -1.55 -10.32 -4.60
C PRO A 380 -1.32 -11.66 -3.91
N PHE A 381 -2.13 -12.66 -4.26
CA PHE A 381 -1.93 -14.03 -3.78
C PHE A 381 -0.48 -14.47 -3.99
N ASN A 382 0.11 -15.04 -2.95
CA ASN A 382 1.51 -15.44 -2.92
C ASN A 382 1.65 -16.93 -2.56
N ASN A 383 2.04 -17.75 -3.51
CA ASN A 383 2.18 -19.20 -3.32
C ASN A 383 3.58 -19.65 -2.85
N ASN A 384 4.44 -18.74 -2.39
CA ASN A 384 5.82 -19.07 -1.99
C ASN A 384 5.94 -20.12 -0.86
N LEU A 385 4.87 -20.30 -0.08
CA LEU A 385 4.81 -21.32 0.98
C LEU A 385 4.18 -22.64 0.51
N GLY A 386 3.79 -22.76 -0.77
CA GLY A 386 3.09 -23.91 -1.31
C GLY A 386 1.68 -24.10 -0.71
N LYS A 387 0.99 -25.11 -1.18
CA LYS A 387 -0.34 -25.46 -0.67
C LYS A 387 -0.24 -26.04 0.74
N ILE A 388 -1.23 -25.72 1.59
CA ILE A 388 -1.37 -26.35 2.91
C ILE A 388 -1.85 -27.77 2.70
N SER A 389 -1.13 -28.76 3.25
CA SER A 389 -1.61 -30.13 3.31
C SER A 389 -2.84 -30.18 4.24
N LYS A 390 -3.89 -30.90 3.82
CA LYS A 390 -5.10 -31.00 4.62
C LYS A 390 -4.78 -31.59 5.99
N TYR A 391 -5.13 -30.85 7.03
CA TYR A 391 -4.97 -31.34 8.40
C TYR A 391 -6.00 -32.45 8.68
N SER A 392 -5.68 -33.34 9.62
CA SER A 392 -6.66 -34.27 10.17
C SER A 392 -7.77 -33.50 10.89
N LYS A 393 -9.01 -34.02 10.84
CA LYS A 393 -10.11 -33.42 11.59
C LYS A 393 -9.78 -33.52 13.10
N ASN A 394 -9.57 -32.37 13.73
CA ASN A 394 -9.16 -32.29 15.15
C ASN A 394 -10.37 -32.39 16.07
N LYS A 395 -10.14 -32.83 17.32
CA LYS A 395 -11.19 -32.84 18.36
C LYS A 395 -11.57 -31.41 18.76
N LYS A 396 -10.60 -30.47 18.74
CA LYS A 396 -10.83 -29.04 18.93
C LYS A 396 -10.40 -28.31 17.67
N ILE A 397 -11.17 -27.32 17.23
CA ILE A 397 -10.86 -26.44 16.13
C ILE A 397 -9.87 -25.37 16.61
N LYS A 398 -8.75 -25.19 15.93
CA LYS A 398 -7.75 -24.21 16.26
C LYS A 398 -8.06 -22.87 15.60
N LEU A 399 -8.46 -21.88 16.39
CA LEU A 399 -8.75 -20.53 15.94
C LEU A 399 -7.53 -19.62 16.14
N GLY A 400 -7.04 -19.01 15.07
CA GLY A 400 -5.99 -18.00 15.13
C GLY A 400 -6.56 -16.61 14.88
N TYR A 401 -6.58 -15.74 15.89
CA TYR A 401 -6.99 -14.35 15.77
C TYR A 401 -5.79 -13.45 15.53
N PHE A 402 -5.80 -12.70 14.43
CA PHE A 402 -4.71 -11.80 14.03
C PHE A 402 -5.17 -10.36 14.22
N SER A 403 -4.45 -9.58 15.03
CA SER A 403 -4.79 -8.18 15.26
C SER A 403 -3.58 -7.33 15.62
N GLY A 404 -3.56 -6.09 15.10
CA GLY A 404 -2.72 -5.02 15.59
C GLY A 404 -3.32 -4.28 16.79
N ASP A 405 -4.53 -4.63 17.22
CA ASP A 405 -5.35 -3.83 18.15
C ASP A 405 -5.69 -4.53 19.46
N PHE A 406 -4.94 -5.56 19.85
CA PHE A 406 -5.08 -6.18 21.17
C PHE A 406 -4.58 -5.24 22.29
N GLY A 407 -5.46 -4.36 22.78
CA GLY A 407 -5.16 -3.35 23.79
C GLY A 407 -6.30 -2.32 23.92
N GLU A 408 -6.01 -1.09 24.33
CA GLU A 408 -7.01 -0.03 24.44
C GLU A 408 -7.43 0.45 23.03
N HIS A 409 -8.36 -0.27 22.44
CA HIS A 409 -8.87 0.00 21.10
C HIS A 409 -10.34 -0.46 20.95
N PRO A 410 -11.20 0.24 20.18
CA PRO A 410 -12.61 -0.14 20.02
C PRO A 410 -12.82 -1.61 19.61
N VAL A 411 -12.02 -2.15 18.67
CA VAL A 411 -12.12 -3.56 18.27
C VAL A 411 -11.88 -4.49 19.48
N ALA A 412 -10.83 -4.22 20.28
CA ALA A 412 -10.54 -5.01 21.45
C ALA A 412 -11.68 -4.97 22.50
N TYR A 413 -12.25 -3.78 22.71
CA TYR A 413 -13.40 -3.66 23.64
C TYR A 413 -14.62 -4.49 23.19
N LEU A 414 -14.83 -4.61 21.90
CA LEU A 414 -15.94 -5.40 21.37
C LEU A 414 -15.73 -6.92 21.51
N VAL A 415 -14.47 -7.41 21.36
CA VAL A 415 -14.19 -8.86 21.28
C VAL A 415 -13.62 -9.47 22.55
N THR A 416 -13.26 -8.69 23.58
CA THR A 416 -12.61 -9.23 24.77
C THR A 416 -13.48 -10.28 25.45
N GLU A 417 -14.76 -9.99 25.70
CA GLU A 417 -15.69 -10.94 26.35
C GLU A 417 -16.03 -12.13 25.44
N LEU A 418 -16.05 -11.95 24.12
CA LEU A 418 -16.15 -13.06 23.15
C LEU A 418 -15.01 -14.06 23.35
N PHE A 419 -13.76 -13.59 23.48
CA PHE A 419 -12.62 -14.48 23.71
C PHE A 419 -12.69 -15.21 25.04
N GLU A 420 -13.18 -14.54 26.09
CA GLU A 420 -13.39 -15.14 27.42
C GLU A 420 -14.45 -16.25 27.42
N LEU A 421 -15.45 -16.13 26.52
CA LEU A 421 -16.64 -16.99 26.47
C LEU A 421 -16.58 -18.15 25.49
N HIS A 422 -15.54 -18.25 24.65
CA HIS A 422 -15.40 -19.38 23.73
C HIS A 422 -15.43 -20.74 24.45
N ASP A 423 -16.13 -21.71 23.84
CA ASP A 423 -16.22 -23.08 24.34
C ASP A 423 -14.85 -23.80 24.23
N LYS A 424 -14.11 -23.81 25.32
CA LYS A 424 -12.77 -24.45 25.40
C LYS A 424 -12.80 -25.97 25.20
N ALA A 425 -13.97 -26.61 25.22
CA ALA A 425 -14.10 -28.02 24.86
C ALA A 425 -14.05 -28.25 23.35
N LYS A 426 -14.50 -27.26 22.57
CA LYS A 426 -14.58 -27.32 21.11
C LYS A 426 -13.47 -26.55 20.40
N PHE A 427 -12.92 -25.52 21.03
CA PHE A 427 -11.96 -24.62 20.43
C PHE A 427 -10.66 -24.51 21.22
N GLU A 428 -9.55 -24.31 20.52
CA GLU A 428 -8.24 -23.94 21.04
C GLU A 428 -7.88 -22.59 20.43
N LEU A 429 -7.60 -21.56 21.25
CA LEU A 429 -7.49 -20.17 20.84
C LEU A 429 -6.04 -19.71 20.80
N PHE A 430 -5.63 -19.16 19.67
CA PHE A 430 -4.32 -18.56 19.42
C PHE A 430 -4.49 -17.09 19.08
N ALA A 431 -3.76 -16.21 19.76
CA ALA A 431 -3.66 -14.81 19.39
C ALA A 431 -2.32 -14.54 18.71
N PHE A 432 -2.36 -13.88 17.54
CA PHE A 432 -1.18 -13.35 16.85
C PHE A 432 -1.22 -11.83 16.94
N SER A 433 -0.46 -11.25 17.89
CA SER A 433 -0.37 -9.81 18.09
C SER A 433 0.63 -9.22 17.10
N VAL A 434 0.13 -8.58 16.04
CA VAL A 434 0.95 -8.13 14.91
C VAL A 434 1.55 -6.74 15.09
N SER A 435 1.25 -6.04 16.18
CA SER A 435 1.85 -4.74 16.54
C SER A 435 2.27 -4.69 17.99
N ASN A 436 3.32 -3.90 18.28
CA ASN A 436 3.74 -3.63 19.66
C ASN A 436 2.74 -2.70 20.32
N LYS A 437 2.04 -3.19 21.34
CA LYS A 437 1.10 -2.40 22.15
C LYS A 437 1.60 -2.26 23.59
N ILE A 438 1.29 -1.13 24.19
CA ILE A 438 1.56 -0.87 25.61
C ILE A 438 0.70 -1.82 26.46
N LYS A 439 1.25 -2.38 27.51
CA LYS A 439 0.50 -3.18 28.48
C LYS A 439 -0.65 -2.37 29.08
N SER A 440 -1.84 -2.95 29.08
CA SER A 440 -3.06 -2.32 29.61
C SER A 440 -3.95 -3.37 30.28
N LYS A 441 -5.00 -2.91 30.99
CA LYS A 441 -5.98 -3.80 31.61
C LYS A 441 -6.71 -4.65 30.57
N THR A 442 -7.13 -4.06 29.47
CA THR A 442 -7.79 -4.74 28.35
C THR A 442 -6.87 -5.79 27.74
N ARG A 443 -5.60 -5.45 27.46
CA ARG A 443 -4.64 -6.42 26.96
C ARG A 443 -4.43 -7.59 27.89
N ALA A 444 -4.31 -7.34 29.21
CA ALA A 444 -4.13 -8.41 30.19
C ALA A 444 -5.34 -9.37 30.29
N ARG A 445 -6.58 -8.85 30.07
CA ARG A 445 -7.78 -9.70 29.95
C ARG A 445 -7.70 -10.58 28.70
N ILE A 446 -7.37 -9.97 27.55
CA ILE A 446 -7.23 -10.67 26.27
C ILE A 446 -6.16 -11.76 26.37
N GLU A 447 -4.96 -11.46 26.89
CA GLU A 447 -3.87 -12.44 27.05
C GLU A 447 -4.31 -13.67 27.84
N LYS A 448 -5.14 -13.50 28.88
CA LYS A 448 -5.67 -14.60 29.70
C LYS A 448 -6.74 -15.45 29.02
N SER A 449 -7.40 -14.91 28.00
CA SER A 449 -8.51 -15.60 27.32
C SER A 449 -8.02 -16.63 26.31
N PHE A 450 -6.77 -16.51 25.83
CA PHE A 450 -6.18 -17.39 24.84
C PHE A 450 -5.42 -18.56 25.47
N ASP A 451 -5.41 -19.69 24.78
CA ASP A 451 -4.57 -20.82 25.15
C ASP A 451 -3.10 -20.51 24.85
N GLU A 452 -2.83 -19.76 23.77
CA GLU A 452 -1.50 -19.22 23.46
C GLU A 452 -1.62 -17.81 22.90
N PHE A 453 -0.93 -16.84 23.51
CA PHE A 453 -0.83 -15.47 23.05
C PHE A 453 0.58 -15.18 22.54
N ILE A 454 0.73 -14.88 21.24
CA ILE A 454 2.00 -14.79 20.55
C ILE A 454 2.22 -13.36 20.03
N ASP A 455 3.25 -12.68 20.55
CA ASP A 455 3.68 -11.39 20.01
C ASP A 455 4.56 -11.61 18.78
N VAL A 456 4.01 -11.30 17.60
CA VAL A 456 4.67 -11.45 16.29
C VAL A 456 5.00 -10.11 15.65
N ALA A 457 5.01 -9.03 16.41
CA ALA A 457 5.29 -7.69 15.92
C ALA A 457 6.66 -7.57 15.22
N ASN A 458 7.65 -8.32 15.69
CA ASN A 458 9.01 -8.32 15.16
C ASN A 458 9.27 -9.43 14.12
N TYR A 459 8.28 -10.26 13.79
CA TYR A 459 8.38 -11.32 12.80
C TYR A 459 8.02 -10.76 11.41
N SER A 460 8.64 -11.25 10.36
CA SER A 460 8.20 -10.99 8.98
C SER A 460 6.82 -11.62 8.73
N ASP A 461 6.09 -11.14 7.71
CA ASP A 461 4.78 -11.71 7.35
C ASP A 461 4.87 -13.19 6.98
N LYS A 462 5.99 -13.60 6.35
CA LYS A 462 6.28 -15.00 6.02
C LYS A 462 6.50 -15.86 7.27
N GLU A 463 7.28 -15.37 8.23
CA GLU A 463 7.50 -16.09 9.50
C GLU A 463 6.19 -16.26 10.27
N VAL A 464 5.32 -15.24 10.27
CA VAL A 464 4.00 -15.34 10.92
C VAL A 464 3.10 -16.36 10.21
N ALA A 465 3.07 -16.36 8.87
CA ALA A 465 2.29 -17.34 8.12
C ALA A 465 2.81 -18.77 8.32
N LEU A 466 4.14 -18.96 8.35
CA LEU A 466 4.76 -20.25 8.67
C LEU A 466 4.44 -20.72 10.08
N LEU A 467 4.54 -19.83 11.06
CA LEU A 467 4.22 -20.14 12.46
C LEU A 467 2.75 -20.56 12.61
N ALA A 468 1.82 -19.88 11.96
CA ALA A 468 0.42 -20.27 11.95
C ALA A 468 0.20 -21.67 11.36
N ARG A 469 0.90 -22.00 10.27
CA ARG A 469 0.87 -23.35 9.63
C ARG A 469 1.52 -24.40 10.55
N GLU A 470 2.62 -24.10 11.22
CA GLU A 470 3.29 -24.97 12.19
C GLU A 470 2.39 -25.31 13.38
N LYS A 471 1.70 -24.30 13.92
CA LYS A 471 0.66 -24.46 14.96
C LYS A 471 -0.57 -25.22 14.46
N LYS A 472 -0.68 -25.45 13.13
CA LYS A 472 -1.82 -26.07 12.47
C LYS A 472 -3.12 -25.33 12.78
N ILE A 473 -3.10 -24.01 12.64
CA ILE A 473 -4.30 -23.19 12.75
C ILE A 473 -5.30 -23.63 11.66
N ASP A 474 -6.51 -23.99 12.06
CA ASP A 474 -7.58 -24.41 11.15
C ASP A 474 -8.27 -23.21 10.51
N ILE A 475 -8.56 -22.18 11.31
CA ILE A 475 -9.24 -20.96 10.89
C ILE A 475 -8.42 -19.75 11.34
N ALA A 476 -7.96 -18.96 10.38
CA ALA A 476 -7.31 -17.67 10.64
C ALA A 476 -8.32 -16.53 10.51
N ILE A 477 -8.51 -15.74 11.56
CA ILE A 477 -9.44 -14.62 11.61
C ILE A 477 -8.66 -13.31 11.59
N ASP A 478 -8.83 -12.54 10.52
CA ASP A 478 -8.27 -11.19 10.37
C ASP A 478 -9.19 -10.16 11.01
N LEU A 479 -8.77 -9.57 12.13
CA LEU A 479 -9.51 -8.51 12.81
C LEU A 479 -9.15 -7.10 12.30
N GLY A 480 -8.26 -7.00 11.34
CA GLY A 480 -7.76 -5.71 10.81
C GLY A 480 -8.31 -5.38 9.42
N GLY A 481 -8.29 -6.32 8.49
CA GLY A 481 -8.64 -6.06 7.09
C GLY A 481 -7.79 -4.95 6.46
N HIS A 482 -8.41 -3.88 6.00
CA HIS A 482 -7.72 -2.71 5.40
C HIS A 482 -7.58 -1.53 6.37
N THR A 483 -7.46 -1.79 7.67
CA THR A 483 -7.21 -0.75 8.66
C THR A 483 -5.72 -0.52 8.92
N LYS A 484 -5.39 0.52 9.68
CA LYS A 484 -4.02 0.82 10.09
C LYS A 484 -3.42 -0.36 10.88
N ASN A 485 -2.16 -0.68 10.62
CA ASN A 485 -1.42 -1.79 11.25
C ASN A 485 -1.89 -3.20 10.85
N SER A 486 -2.78 -3.35 9.86
CA SER A 486 -3.08 -4.66 9.30
C SER A 486 -1.89 -5.22 8.49
N ARG A 487 -1.80 -6.55 8.39
CA ARG A 487 -0.71 -7.25 7.72
C ARG A 487 -1.28 -8.29 6.74
N SER A 488 -2.01 -7.79 5.72
CA SER A 488 -2.71 -8.63 4.72
C SER A 488 -1.79 -9.58 3.96
N SER A 489 -0.48 -9.31 3.90
CA SER A 489 0.51 -10.22 3.30
C SER A 489 0.55 -11.59 3.98
N ILE A 490 0.25 -11.69 5.27
CA ILE A 490 0.18 -12.96 6.02
C ILE A 490 -0.87 -13.87 5.38
N PHE A 491 -2.05 -13.30 5.12
CA PHE A 491 -3.19 -14.03 4.53
C PHE A 491 -2.98 -14.29 3.04
N ALA A 492 -2.30 -13.38 2.31
CA ALA A 492 -1.94 -13.59 0.91
C ALA A 492 -1.06 -14.84 0.70
N MET A 493 -0.32 -15.27 1.72
CA MET A 493 0.47 -16.51 1.74
C MET A 493 -0.31 -17.72 2.29
N ARG A 494 -1.62 -17.59 2.56
CA ARG A 494 -2.48 -18.63 3.17
C ARG A 494 -1.93 -19.10 4.50
N ALA A 495 -2.13 -18.34 5.57
CA ALA A 495 -1.70 -18.68 6.92
C ALA A 495 -2.44 -19.91 7.49
N ALA A 496 -3.69 -20.15 7.05
CA ALA A 496 -4.52 -21.29 7.46
C ALA A 496 -5.38 -21.81 6.29
N PRO A 497 -5.94 -23.03 6.38
CA PRO A 497 -6.85 -23.60 5.39
C PRO A 497 -8.11 -22.76 5.18
N ILE A 498 -8.61 -22.14 6.25
CA ILE A 498 -9.79 -21.26 6.21
C ILE A 498 -9.36 -19.88 6.71
N GLN A 499 -9.70 -18.82 5.96
CA GLN A 499 -9.36 -17.43 6.32
C GLN A 499 -10.62 -16.57 6.30
N ILE A 500 -10.83 -15.81 7.38
CA ILE A 500 -12.04 -15.04 7.64
C ILE A 500 -11.70 -13.59 7.93
N ASN A 501 -12.37 -12.64 7.25
CA ASN A 501 -12.34 -11.21 7.61
C ASN A 501 -13.44 -10.93 8.64
N TYR A 502 -13.09 -10.23 9.72
CA TYR A 502 -14.05 -9.94 10.77
C TYR A 502 -13.80 -8.62 11.47
N LEU A 503 -14.83 -7.83 11.62
CA LEU A 503 -15.04 -6.70 12.52
C LEU A 503 -14.29 -5.41 12.21
N GLY A 504 -12.95 -5.41 12.14
CA GLY A 504 -12.17 -4.16 12.13
C GLY A 504 -12.31 -3.32 10.86
N TYR A 505 -12.50 -3.96 9.71
CA TYR A 505 -12.75 -3.30 8.43
C TYR A 505 -14.18 -3.59 7.94
N PRO A 506 -15.05 -2.58 7.84
CA PRO A 506 -16.47 -2.76 7.51
C PRO A 506 -16.70 -2.79 6.00
N GLY A 507 -16.29 -3.85 5.33
CA GLY A 507 -16.42 -4.03 3.89
C GLY A 507 -15.70 -5.27 3.39
N THR A 508 -15.83 -5.57 2.09
CA THR A 508 -15.09 -6.65 1.44
C THR A 508 -13.60 -6.34 1.37
N THR A 509 -12.77 -7.34 1.62
CA THR A 509 -11.31 -7.20 1.44
C THR A 509 -10.90 -7.14 -0.03
N GLY A 510 -11.76 -7.61 -0.95
CA GLY A 510 -11.42 -7.74 -2.38
C GLY A 510 -10.42 -8.86 -2.68
N ALA A 511 -10.08 -9.68 -1.67
CA ALA A 511 -9.06 -10.70 -1.75
C ALA A 511 -9.67 -12.09 -2.00
N ASN A 512 -9.23 -12.76 -3.06
CA ASN A 512 -9.67 -14.11 -3.40
C ASN A 512 -9.10 -15.20 -2.48
N TYR A 513 -8.18 -14.83 -1.58
CA TYR A 513 -7.60 -15.73 -0.57
C TYR A 513 -8.24 -15.57 0.81
N ILE A 514 -9.21 -14.69 0.99
CA ILE A 514 -10.08 -14.65 2.17
C ILE A 514 -11.36 -15.38 1.81
N ASP A 515 -11.66 -16.44 2.54
CA ASP A 515 -12.76 -17.35 2.21
C ASP A 515 -14.11 -16.81 2.67
N TYR A 516 -14.15 -16.16 3.83
CA TYR A 516 -15.38 -15.68 4.45
C TYR A 516 -15.25 -14.26 5.03
N ILE A 517 -16.40 -13.58 5.08
CA ILE A 517 -16.65 -12.39 5.89
C ILE A 517 -17.81 -12.67 6.86
N ILE A 518 -17.68 -12.21 8.12
CA ILE A 518 -18.78 -12.33 9.09
C ILE A 518 -19.64 -11.08 9.00
N SER A 519 -20.96 -11.29 8.88
CA SER A 519 -21.95 -10.22 8.79
C SER A 519 -23.32 -10.67 9.30
N ASP A 520 -24.32 -9.82 9.20
CA ASP A 520 -25.73 -10.14 9.36
C ASP A 520 -26.51 -9.80 8.08
N LYS A 521 -27.73 -10.32 7.97
CA LYS A 521 -28.58 -10.13 6.76
C LYS A 521 -29.08 -8.69 6.58
N PHE A 522 -29.05 -7.89 7.63
CA PHE A 522 -29.40 -6.49 7.52
C PHE A 522 -28.30 -5.70 6.82
N ILE A 523 -27.03 -5.98 7.16
CA ILE A 523 -25.86 -5.32 6.58
C ILE A 523 -25.55 -5.81 5.17
N ILE A 524 -25.58 -7.15 4.97
CA ILE A 524 -25.38 -7.75 3.64
C ILE A 524 -26.63 -8.55 3.26
N PRO A 525 -27.67 -7.90 2.74
CA PRO A 525 -28.83 -8.62 2.23
C PRO A 525 -28.48 -9.42 0.96
N ASN A 526 -29.32 -10.37 0.59
CA ASN A 526 -29.04 -11.33 -0.49
C ASN A 526 -28.69 -10.64 -1.82
N GLU A 527 -29.35 -9.54 -2.13
CA GLU A 527 -29.15 -8.76 -3.35
C GLU A 527 -27.79 -8.06 -3.42
N LEU A 528 -27.09 -7.86 -2.28
CA LEU A 528 -25.77 -7.24 -2.23
C LEU A 528 -24.62 -8.23 -2.08
N GLN A 529 -24.89 -9.55 -2.00
CA GLN A 529 -23.82 -10.55 -1.87
C GLN A 529 -22.77 -10.48 -2.99
N HIS A 530 -23.19 -10.12 -4.19
CA HIS A 530 -22.30 -9.99 -5.34
C HIS A 530 -21.25 -8.85 -5.19
N CYS A 531 -21.49 -7.92 -4.26
CA CYS A 531 -20.54 -6.83 -3.93
C CYS A 531 -19.44 -7.26 -2.96
N TYR A 532 -19.36 -8.52 -2.60
CA TYR A 532 -18.33 -9.08 -1.72
C TYR A 532 -17.53 -10.15 -2.44
N SER A 533 -16.22 -10.20 -2.22
CA SER A 533 -15.36 -11.24 -2.81
C SER A 533 -15.39 -12.52 -1.98
N GLU A 534 -15.65 -12.37 -0.68
CA GLU A 534 -15.79 -13.44 0.29
C GLU A 534 -17.18 -14.05 0.28
N LYS A 535 -17.31 -15.29 0.73
CA LYS A 535 -18.57 -15.87 1.16
C LYS A 535 -18.94 -15.34 2.55
N ILE A 536 -20.21 -15.39 2.90
CA ILE A 536 -20.70 -14.71 4.09
C ILE A 536 -21.09 -15.74 5.15
N ILE A 537 -20.58 -15.55 6.37
CA ILE A 537 -21.10 -16.19 7.57
C ILE A 537 -22.13 -15.23 8.15
N TYR A 538 -23.42 -15.57 7.98
CA TYR A 538 -24.52 -14.77 8.50
C TYR A 538 -24.78 -15.11 9.96
N LEU A 539 -24.61 -14.13 10.84
CA LEU A 539 -25.09 -14.22 12.21
C LEU A 539 -26.59 -13.92 12.27
N PRO A 540 -27.34 -14.56 13.18
CA PRO A 540 -28.80 -14.42 13.26
C PRO A 540 -29.25 -13.04 13.78
N LYS A 541 -28.35 -12.34 14.47
CA LYS A 541 -28.53 -11.01 15.04
C LYS A 541 -27.52 -10.04 14.46
N CYS A 542 -27.12 -9.02 15.22
CA CYS A 542 -26.10 -8.08 14.81
C CYS A 542 -24.73 -8.75 14.66
N TYR A 543 -23.98 -8.41 13.62
CA TYR A 543 -22.62 -8.92 13.39
C TYR A 543 -21.60 -8.43 14.41
N GLN A 544 -21.90 -7.29 15.07
CA GLN A 544 -21.02 -6.66 16.05
C GLN A 544 -21.28 -7.23 17.46
N PRO A 545 -20.26 -7.80 18.13
CA PRO A 545 -20.38 -8.16 19.55
C PRO A 545 -20.41 -6.89 20.40
N ASN A 546 -21.08 -6.96 21.52
CA ASN A 546 -21.15 -5.83 22.44
C ASN A 546 -21.01 -6.37 23.88
N GLU A 547 -19.91 -6.02 24.56
CA GLU A 547 -19.62 -6.45 25.92
C GLU A 547 -20.81 -6.23 26.86
N GLU A 548 -21.16 -7.21 27.69
CA GLU A 548 -22.35 -7.15 28.56
C GLU A 548 -22.16 -6.14 29.68
N ASN A 549 -21.01 -6.14 30.32
CA ASN A 549 -20.73 -5.35 31.50
C ASN A 549 -19.65 -4.29 31.27
N ILE A 550 -20.03 -3.02 31.27
CA ILE A 550 -19.09 -1.91 31.24
C ILE A 550 -18.93 -1.36 32.66
N PRO A 551 -17.70 -1.15 33.14
CA PRO A 551 -17.46 -0.54 34.44
C PRO A 551 -18.18 0.82 34.60
N ILE A 552 -18.66 1.13 35.78
CA ILE A 552 -19.29 2.40 36.07
C ILE A 552 -18.23 3.40 36.52
N SER A 553 -18.21 4.58 35.88
CA SER A 553 -17.30 5.66 36.26
C SER A 553 -17.62 6.18 37.67
N LYS A 554 -16.58 6.52 38.42
CA LYS A 554 -16.67 7.23 39.70
C LYS A 554 -16.77 8.76 39.51
N LYS A 555 -16.52 9.25 38.29
CA LYS A 555 -16.60 10.69 38.00
C LYS A 555 -18.03 11.12 37.71
N ILE A 556 -18.37 12.30 38.17
CA ILE A 556 -19.66 12.96 37.89
C ILE A 556 -19.42 14.03 36.81
N TYR A 557 -20.07 13.84 35.68
CA TYR A 557 -20.05 14.82 34.58
C TYR A 557 -21.32 15.69 34.63
N THR A 558 -21.16 16.98 34.38
CA THR A 558 -22.29 17.95 34.29
C THR A 558 -22.18 18.74 32.99
N ARG A 559 -23.30 19.20 32.46
CA ARG A 559 -23.33 20.08 31.29
C ARG A 559 -22.42 21.30 31.47
N LYS A 560 -22.49 21.92 32.66
CA LYS A 560 -21.66 23.09 33.01
C LYS A 560 -20.15 22.81 32.86
N ASN A 561 -19.68 21.65 33.35
CA ASN A 561 -18.26 21.31 33.30
C ASN A 561 -17.78 21.05 31.87
N GLU A 562 -18.68 20.64 30.96
CA GLU A 562 -18.41 20.42 29.54
C GLU A 562 -18.64 21.66 28.66
N GLY A 563 -18.97 22.81 29.27
CA GLY A 563 -19.27 24.05 28.55
C GLY A 563 -20.63 24.06 27.84
N ILE A 564 -21.55 23.19 28.25
CA ILE A 564 -22.88 23.03 27.69
C ILE A 564 -23.88 23.84 28.57
N PRO A 565 -24.65 24.78 28.02
CA PRO A 565 -25.70 25.47 28.78
C PRO A 565 -26.79 24.50 29.25
N GLU A 566 -27.30 24.68 30.46
CA GLU A 566 -28.29 23.76 31.06
C GLU A 566 -29.63 23.70 30.33
N SER A 567 -30.06 24.82 29.74
CA SER A 567 -31.40 24.99 29.17
C SER A 567 -31.47 24.76 27.63
N VAL A 568 -30.46 24.16 27.04
CA VAL A 568 -30.44 23.93 25.58
C VAL A 568 -30.65 22.47 25.24
N PHE A 569 -31.15 22.18 24.05
CA PHE A 569 -31.20 20.84 23.48
C PHE A 569 -29.81 20.48 22.93
N VAL A 570 -29.32 19.30 23.29
CA VAL A 570 -27.98 18.87 22.97
C VAL A 570 -28.01 17.81 21.88
N PHE A 571 -27.82 18.22 20.63
CA PHE A 571 -27.40 17.33 19.55
C PHE A 571 -25.92 16.97 19.74
N CYS A 572 -25.52 15.75 19.48
CA CYS A 572 -24.10 15.39 19.50
C CYS A 572 -23.69 14.49 18.37
N CYS A 573 -22.40 14.52 18.02
CA CYS A 573 -21.76 13.58 17.13
C CYS A 573 -20.33 13.28 17.63
N PHE A 574 -20.13 12.10 18.17
CA PHE A 574 -18.83 11.66 18.70
C PHE A 574 -18.06 10.74 17.73
N ASN A 575 -18.43 10.76 16.46
CA ASN A 575 -17.64 10.13 15.41
C ASN A 575 -16.34 10.90 15.16
N ASN A 576 -15.34 10.22 14.59
CA ASN A 576 -14.12 10.86 14.11
C ASN A 576 -14.45 11.95 13.07
N SER A 577 -13.71 13.06 13.09
CA SER A 577 -13.92 14.20 12.19
C SER A 577 -13.90 13.84 10.70
N TRP A 578 -13.08 12.85 10.28
CA TRP A 578 -13.03 12.39 8.90
C TRP A 578 -14.32 11.73 8.38
N LYS A 579 -15.26 11.35 9.27
CA LYS A 579 -16.59 10.85 8.90
C LYS A 579 -17.59 11.98 8.60
N ILE A 580 -17.27 13.20 9.01
CA ILE A 580 -18.15 14.35 8.80
C ILE A 580 -17.93 14.90 7.39
N THR A 581 -18.93 14.75 6.54
CA THR A 581 -18.91 15.31 5.17
C THR A 581 -19.58 16.69 5.14
N PRO A 582 -19.30 17.51 4.11
CA PRO A 582 -19.99 18.80 3.97
C PRO A 582 -21.52 18.65 3.85
N GLN A 583 -21.99 17.54 3.29
CA GLN A 583 -23.41 17.24 3.12
C GLN A 583 -24.11 17.09 4.48
N ILE A 584 -23.60 16.18 5.34
CA ILE A 584 -24.23 15.95 6.67
C ILE A 584 -24.08 17.16 7.58
N PHE A 585 -22.94 17.87 7.51
CA PHE A 585 -22.72 19.08 8.30
C PHE A 585 -23.71 20.18 7.97
N LYS A 586 -24.03 20.38 6.68
CA LYS A 586 -25.09 21.35 6.27
C LYS A 586 -26.44 21.00 6.85
N ILE A 587 -26.80 19.72 6.96
CA ILE A 587 -28.06 19.31 7.63
C ILE A 587 -28.01 19.71 9.09
N TRP A 588 -26.92 19.44 9.80
CA TRP A 588 -26.79 19.79 11.21
C TRP A 588 -26.84 21.31 11.45
N ILE A 589 -26.28 22.12 10.57
CA ILE A 589 -26.37 23.58 10.68
C ILE A 589 -27.80 24.06 10.41
N ARG A 590 -28.56 23.44 9.48
CA ARG A 590 -30.01 23.76 9.33
C ARG A 590 -30.81 23.41 10.56
N LEU A 591 -30.50 22.30 11.26
CA LEU A 591 -31.12 21.97 12.55
C LEU A 591 -30.85 23.06 13.58
N LEU A 592 -29.62 23.52 13.73
CA LEU A 592 -29.29 24.61 14.62
C LEU A 592 -30.04 25.90 14.24
N SER A 593 -30.18 26.22 12.95
CA SER A 593 -30.93 27.41 12.50
C SER A 593 -32.41 27.34 12.85
N LYS A 594 -33.03 26.14 12.74
CA LYS A 594 -34.46 25.94 13.04
C LYS A 594 -34.77 25.86 14.54
N ILE A 595 -33.81 25.49 15.36
CA ILE A 595 -33.97 25.25 16.80
C ILE A 595 -33.03 26.16 17.57
N GLU A 596 -33.49 27.39 17.88
CA GLU A 596 -32.65 28.43 18.49
C GLU A 596 -31.95 27.98 19.78
N LYS A 597 -32.66 27.27 20.66
CA LYS A 597 -32.12 26.77 21.94
C LYS A 597 -31.51 25.38 21.79
N SER A 598 -30.56 25.22 20.87
CA SER A 598 -29.83 23.97 20.70
C SER A 598 -28.35 24.21 20.42
N ILE A 599 -27.55 23.19 20.70
CA ILE A 599 -26.14 23.16 20.39
C ILE A 599 -25.81 21.85 19.68
N LEU A 600 -24.64 21.82 19.01
CA LEU A 600 -24.04 20.60 18.47
C LEU A 600 -22.74 20.31 19.21
N TRP A 601 -22.70 19.20 19.91
CA TRP A 601 -21.61 18.80 20.79
C TRP A 601 -20.73 17.71 20.16
N PHE A 602 -19.43 17.98 20.13
CA PHE A 602 -18.42 17.11 19.54
C PHE A 602 -17.37 16.66 20.55
N PRO A 603 -16.63 15.56 20.30
CA PRO A 603 -15.40 15.26 21.02
C PRO A 603 -14.30 16.27 20.69
N GLY A 604 -13.19 16.23 21.41
CA GLY A 604 -12.03 17.08 21.15
C GLY A 604 -11.35 16.71 19.84
N PHE A 605 -11.66 17.46 18.80
CA PHE A 605 -10.98 17.38 17.51
C PHE A 605 -9.67 18.16 17.52
N SER A 606 -8.87 18.03 16.44
CA SER A 606 -7.70 18.89 16.24
C SER A 606 -8.11 20.36 16.15
N SER A 607 -7.22 21.27 16.56
CA SER A 607 -7.46 22.72 16.49
C SER A 607 -7.86 23.19 15.08
N LEU A 608 -7.31 22.57 14.05
CA LEU A 608 -7.64 22.85 12.65
C LEU A 608 -9.05 22.39 12.28
N ALA A 609 -9.45 21.19 12.70
CA ALA A 609 -10.81 20.72 12.45
C ALA A 609 -11.84 21.59 13.14
N ILE A 610 -11.59 21.97 14.41
CA ILE A 610 -12.44 22.89 15.16
C ILE A 610 -12.56 24.24 14.43
N LYS A 611 -11.44 24.82 14.01
CA LYS A 611 -11.39 26.06 13.25
C LYS A 611 -12.21 25.99 11.96
N ASN A 612 -12.02 24.91 11.18
CA ASN A 612 -12.71 24.75 9.90
C ASN A 612 -14.22 24.56 10.09
N LEU A 613 -14.64 23.71 11.06
CA LEU A 613 -16.08 23.56 11.39
C LEU A 613 -16.72 24.87 11.83
N LYS A 614 -16.05 25.64 12.68
CA LYS A 614 -16.52 26.97 13.11
C LYS A 614 -16.66 27.93 11.94
N ASN A 615 -15.68 27.98 11.06
CA ASN A 615 -15.70 28.79 9.85
C ASN A 615 -16.88 28.39 8.93
N GLU A 616 -17.12 27.11 8.72
CA GLU A 616 -18.25 26.64 7.90
C GLU A 616 -19.59 26.94 8.56
N CYS A 617 -19.70 26.79 9.88
CA CYS A 617 -20.89 27.18 10.67
C CYS A 617 -21.20 28.66 10.47
N PHE A 618 -20.20 29.53 10.60
CA PHE A 618 -20.35 30.98 10.39
C PHE A 618 -20.78 31.33 8.95
N LYS A 619 -20.14 30.70 7.93
CA LYS A 619 -20.54 30.90 6.54
C LYS A 619 -21.98 30.50 6.25
N LEU A 620 -22.50 29.50 6.97
CA LEU A 620 -23.90 29.06 6.87
C LEU A 620 -24.87 29.85 7.75
N GLY A 621 -24.42 30.95 8.38
CA GLY A 621 -25.26 31.91 9.10
C GLY A 621 -25.62 31.51 10.53
N VAL A 622 -24.89 30.58 11.14
CA VAL A 622 -25.12 30.17 12.54
C VAL A 622 -23.93 30.60 13.42
N ASP A 623 -24.23 31.06 14.65
CA ASP A 623 -23.19 31.43 15.62
C ASP A 623 -22.31 30.20 15.95
N GLU A 624 -21.03 30.30 15.70
CA GLU A 624 -20.03 29.26 15.93
C GLU A 624 -19.91 28.80 17.39
N LYS A 625 -20.37 29.63 18.35
CA LYS A 625 -20.43 29.28 19.77
C LYS A 625 -21.40 28.15 20.06
N ARG A 626 -22.32 27.87 19.13
CA ARG A 626 -23.25 26.73 19.20
C ARG A 626 -22.61 25.40 18.87
N LEU A 627 -21.34 25.40 18.39
CA LEU A 627 -20.50 24.20 18.28
C LEU A 627 -19.65 24.09 19.55
N VAL A 628 -19.93 23.07 20.37
CA VAL A 628 -19.21 22.79 21.62
C VAL A 628 -18.28 21.60 21.42
N PHE A 629 -17.08 21.71 21.95
CA PHE A 629 -16.04 20.66 21.82
C PHE A 629 -15.52 20.31 23.21
N SER A 630 -15.52 19.02 23.53
CA SER A 630 -15.09 18.49 24.83
C SER A 630 -13.78 17.69 24.72
N SER A 631 -13.04 17.57 25.83
CA SER A 631 -11.91 16.67 25.92
C SER A 631 -12.32 15.21 25.66
N ILE A 632 -11.37 14.42 25.14
CA ILE A 632 -11.55 12.97 25.01
C ILE A 632 -11.20 12.30 26.34
N GLU A 633 -12.05 11.39 26.79
CA GLU A 633 -11.78 10.60 28.00
C GLU A 633 -10.89 9.41 27.67
N ASN A 634 -9.92 9.13 28.53
CA ASN A 634 -8.99 8.03 28.36
C ASN A 634 -9.59 6.68 28.81
N LEU A 635 -10.57 6.71 29.71
CA LEU A 635 -11.23 5.51 30.25
C LEU A 635 -12.62 5.37 29.63
N ARG A 636 -12.95 4.14 29.22
CA ARG A 636 -14.25 3.84 28.61
C ARG A 636 -15.42 4.14 29.52
N GLU A 637 -15.30 3.82 30.81
CA GLU A 637 -16.32 4.13 31.82
C GLU A 637 -16.58 5.62 31.96
N ASP A 638 -15.54 6.46 31.87
CA ASP A 638 -15.64 7.91 31.93
C ASP A 638 -16.33 8.46 30.68
N HIS A 639 -15.99 7.91 29.50
CA HIS A 639 -16.67 8.23 28.26
C HIS A 639 -18.18 7.92 28.34
N HIS A 640 -18.55 6.71 28.81
CA HIS A 640 -19.97 6.34 29.00
C HIS A 640 -20.72 7.21 29.98
N ALA A 641 -20.08 7.68 31.04
CA ALA A 641 -20.71 8.61 31.98
C ALA A 641 -20.95 9.99 31.38
N LYS A 642 -19.97 10.45 30.58
CA LYS A 642 -19.99 11.78 29.95
C LYS A 642 -21.03 11.89 28.84
N ILE A 643 -21.15 10.91 27.94
CA ILE A 643 -22.06 10.99 26.79
C ILE A 643 -23.54 11.04 27.16
N LYS A 644 -23.91 10.66 28.39
CA LYS A 644 -25.28 10.78 28.93
C LYS A 644 -25.79 12.21 29.00
N LEU A 645 -24.92 13.22 28.88
CA LEU A 645 -25.30 14.65 28.87
C LEU A 645 -25.99 15.05 27.56
N ALA A 646 -25.86 14.25 26.50
CA ALA A 646 -26.54 14.49 25.23
C ALA A 646 -28.01 14.12 25.27
N ASP A 647 -28.83 14.85 24.46
CA ASP A 647 -30.23 14.48 24.27
C ASP A 647 -30.39 13.43 23.18
N ILE A 648 -29.75 13.62 22.04
CA ILE A 648 -29.67 12.62 20.92
C ILE A 648 -28.32 12.65 20.23
N PHE A 649 -27.97 11.54 19.61
CA PHE A 649 -26.81 11.40 18.76
C PHE A 649 -27.22 11.49 17.29
N LEU A 650 -26.52 12.33 16.54
CA LEU A 650 -26.65 12.48 15.09
C LEU A 650 -25.56 11.69 14.38
N ASP A 651 -25.94 10.65 13.67
CA ASP A 651 -24.98 9.80 12.95
C ASP A 651 -24.47 10.44 11.66
N CYS A 652 -23.26 10.04 11.23
CA CYS A 652 -22.63 10.51 10.00
C CYS A 652 -23.08 9.69 8.77
N PHE A 653 -22.86 10.26 7.59
CA PHE A 653 -23.08 9.66 6.30
C PHE A 653 -21.98 10.13 5.32
N PRO A 654 -21.44 9.27 4.45
CA PRO A 654 -21.78 7.87 4.14
C PRO A 654 -21.18 6.81 5.09
N TYR A 655 -20.25 7.16 5.96
CA TYR A 655 -19.64 6.24 6.93
C TYR A 655 -20.26 6.45 8.31
N GLY A 656 -21.14 5.55 8.72
CA GLY A 656 -21.90 5.65 9.97
C GLY A 656 -21.10 5.29 11.23
N ALA A 657 -21.77 5.48 12.38
CA ALA A 657 -21.28 5.04 13.68
C ALA A 657 -21.40 3.52 13.80
N GLN A 658 -20.46 2.92 14.49
CA GLN A 658 -20.39 1.47 14.77
C GLN A 658 -20.35 1.26 16.29
N SER A 659 -19.18 1.03 16.89
CA SER A 659 -19.04 0.97 18.35
C SER A 659 -19.56 2.23 19.03
N THR A 660 -19.39 3.41 18.43
CA THR A 660 -19.91 4.67 18.94
C THR A 660 -21.45 4.65 19.07
N ALA A 661 -22.16 4.12 18.07
CA ALA A 661 -23.62 4.00 18.15
C ALA A 661 -24.06 3.10 19.33
N SER A 662 -23.37 1.94 19.48
CA SER A 662 -23.64 1.02 20.59
C SER A 662 -23.40 1.69 21.96
N ASP A 663 -22.32 2.46 22.10
CA ASP A 663 -21.98 3.14 23.35
C ASP A 663 -23.05 4.18 23.73
N PHE A 664 -23.52 4.99 22.77
CA PHE A 664 -24.58 5.98 22.99
C PHE A 664 -25.93 5.34 23.33
N LEU A 665 -26.34 4.30 22.58
CA LEU A 665 -27.57 3.56 22.85
C LEU A 665 -27.56 2.92 24.23
N ARG A 666 -26.44 2.31 24.62
CA ARG A 666 -26.25 1.76 25.97
C ARG A 666 -26.32 2.83 27.06
N ALA A 667 -25.81 4.03 26.78
CA ALA A 667 -25.88 5.15 27.72
C ALA A 667 -27.30 5.78 27.86
N GLY A 668 -28.27 5.29 27.09
CA GLY A 668 -29.64 5.79 27.06
C GLY A 668 -29.85 7.02 26.18
N VAL A 669 -28.93 7.27 25.25
CA VAL A 669 -29.00 8.37 24.27
C VAL A 669 -29.47 7.82 22.93
N PRO A 670 -30.65 8.21 22.41
CA PRO A 670 -31.14 7.78 21.10
C PRO A 670 -30.19 8.21 19.98
N VAL A 671 -30.01 7.31 19.00
CA VAL A 671 -29.17 7.53 17.80
C VAL A 671 -30.08 7.65 16.59
N ILE A 672 -30.01 8.75 15.85
CA ILE A 672 -30.66 8.90 14.54
C ILE A 672 -29.60 8.56 13.46
N THR A 673 -29.94 7.66 12.54
CA THR A 673 -29.06 7.30 11.43
C THR A 673 -29.76 7.43 10.07
N LEU A 674 -29.03 7.85 9.06
CA LEU A 674 -29.45 7.83 7.66
C LEU A 674 -28.94 6.55 7.01
N ARG A 675 -29.87 5.63 6.73
CA ARG A 675 -29.54 4.32 6.16
C ARG A 675 -29.07 4.45 4.71
N GLY A 676 -27.88 3.94 4.42
CA GLY A 676 -27.35 3.78 3.08
C GLY A 676 -27.29 2.32 2.61
N LYS A 677 -26.38 2.05 1.68
CA LYS A 677 -26.20 0.73 1.04
C LYS A 677 -24.93 0.00 1.47
N SER A 678 -23.92 0.74 1.88
CA SER A 678 -22.61 0.19 2.21
C SER A 678 -22.59 -0.45 3.59
N PHE A 679 -21.68 -1.41 3.79
CA PHE A 679 -21.48 -2.07 5.09
C PHE A 679 -21.30 -1.05 6.20
N SER A 680 -20.36 -0.11 6.01
CA SER A 680 -20.01 0.90 7.02
C SER A 680 -21.16 1.82 7.40
N ASN A 681 -22.12 2.03 6.51
CA ASN A 681 -23.30 2.85 6.79
C ASN A 681 -24.41 2.05 7.49
N GLN A 682 -24.56 0.77 7.19
CA GLN A 682 -25.67 -0.03 7.70
C GLN A 682 -25.51 -0.52 9.14
N VAL A 683 -24.31 -0.37 9.75
CA VAL A 683 -24.04 -0.92 11.09
C VAL A 683 -24.95 -0.31 12.17
N ALA A 684 -25.09 1.01 12.22
CA ALA A 684 -25.98 1.68 13.19
C ALA A 684 -27.44 1.23 13.02
N SER A 685 -27.88 1.07 11.75
CA SER A 685 -29.22 0.58 11.44
C SER A 685 -29.43 -0.87 11.88
N SER A 686 -28.44 -1.75 11.72
CA SER A 686 -28.49 -3.13 12.24
C SER A 686 -28.62 -3.15 13.77
N ILE A 687 -27.82 -2.33 14.47
CA ILE A 687 -27.89 -2.21 15.94
C ILE A 687 -29.30 -1.75 16.38
N LEU A 688 -29.85 -0.68 15.75
CA LEU A 688 -31.16 -0.15 16.05
C LEU A 688 -32.28 -1.16 15.80
N THR A 689 -32.19 -1.92 14.72
CA THR A 689 -33.16 -2.99 14.41
C THR A 689 -33.16 -4.07 15.48
N ASN A 690 -31.98 -4.50 15.95
CA ASN A 690 -31.83 -5.49 17.03
C ASN A 690 -32.29 -4.94 18.40
N LEU A 691 -32.39 -3.62 18.56
CA LEU A 691 -32.97 -2.96 19.73
C LEU A 691 -34.46 -2.63 19.57
N ASN A 692 -35.14 -3.07 18.50
CA ASN A 692 -36.54 -2.73 18.19
C ASN A 692 -36.79 -1.20 18.18
N LEU A 693 -35.84 -0.42 17.62
CA LEU A 693 -35.87 1.04 17.48
C LEU A 693 -35.78 1.46 16.02
N SER A 694 -36.44 0.73 15.12
CA SER A 694 -36.38 0.98 13.66
C SER A 694 -36.95 2.36 13.29
N GLU A 695 -37.77 2.98 14.12
CA GLU A 695 -38.22 4.36 13.96
C GLU A 695 -37.13 5.44 14.03
N LEU A 696 -35.92 5.06 14.44
CA LEU A 696 -34.73 5.94 14.46
C LEU A 696 -33.87 5.79 13.19
N ILE A 697 -34.25 4.89 12.29
CA ILE A 697 -33.62 4.67 11.00
C ILE A 697 -34.39 5.50 9.97
N THR A 698 -33.70 6.42 9.30
CA THR A 698 -34.28 7.26 8.25
C THR A 698 -33.76 6.85 6.88
N LEU A 699 -34.53 7.13 5.83
CA LEU A 699 -34.24 6.72 4.45
C LEU A 699 -33.90 7.90 3.53
N SER A 700 -34.14 9.14 4.01
CA SER A 700 -33.82 10.36 3.30
C SER A 700 -33.22 11.41 4.24
N GLU A 701 -32.51 12.38 3.69
CA GLU A 701 -32.00 13.54 4.46
C GLU A 701 -33.12 14.34 5.10
N GLU A 702 -34.26 14.46 4.42
CA GLU A 702 -35.44 15.16 4.92
C GLU A 702 -36.01 14.45 6.13
N ASP A 703 -36.18 13.12 6.07
CA ASP A 703 -36.64 12.33 7.21
C ASP A 703 -35.71 12.45 8.42
N TYR A 704 -34.39 12.40 8.14
CA TYR A 704 -33.36 12.56 9.18
C TYR A 704 -33.47 13.92 9.87
N GLU A 705 -33.60 15.00 9.10
CA GLU A 705 -33.76 16.37 9.62
C GLU A 705 -35.05 16.50 10.37
N ASN A 706 -36.19 16.03 9.84
CA ASN A 706 -37.50 16.09 10.44
C ASN A 706 -37.55 15.29 11.75
N LEU A 707 -36.97 14.11 11.81
CA LEU A 707 -36.92 13.32 13.03
C LEU A 707 -36.10 14.03 14.12
N ALA A 708 -34.94 14.62 13.76
CA ALA A 708 -34.14 15.41 14.71
C ALA A 708 -34.89 16.63 15.26
N ILE A 709 -35.65 17.35 14.41
CA ILE A 709 -36.53 18.45 14.82
C ILE A 709 -37.60 17.93 15.77
N LYS A 710 -38.27 16.83 15.45
CA LYS A 710 -39.29 16.20 16.29
C LYS A 710 -38.78 15.92 17.70
N PHE A 711 -37.58 15.41 17.85
CA PHE A 711 -36.95 15.17 19.14
C PHE A 711 -36.73 16.47 19.93
N ALA A 712 -36.26 17.52 19.26
CA ALA A 712 -35.94 18.77 19.93
C ALA A 712 -37.18 19.60 20.29
N THR A 713 -38.30 19.42 19.57
CA THR A 713 -39.55 20.20 19.78
C THR A 713 -40.62 19.43 20.54
N ASN A 714 -40.46 18.13 20.77
CA ASN A 714 -41.42 17.30 21.49
C ASN A 714 -40.77 16.54 22.66
N PRO A 715 -40.70 17.12 23.87
CA PRO A 715 -40.08 16.48 25.03
C PRO A 715 -40.71 15.12 25.42
N ASN A 716 -42.04 14.98 25.19
CA ASN A 716 -42.73 13.73 25.49
C ASN A 716 -42.26 12.60 24.56
N TYR A 717 -42.07 12.89 23.28
CA TYR A 717 -41.51 11.90 22.32
C TYR A 717 -40.09 11.51 22.68
N LEU A 718 -39.24 12.47 23.05
CA LEU A 718 -37.88 12.18 23.52
C LEU A 718 -37.90 11.26 24.76
N LYS A 719 -38.77 11.56 25.73
CA LYS A 719 -38.89 10.74 26.95
C LYS A 719 -39.36 9.31 26.62
N GLU A 720 -40.40 9.18 25.81
CA GLU A 720 -40.94 7.87 25.35
C GLU A 720 -39.85 7.03 24.71
N ILE A 721 -39.09 7.58 23.77
CA ILE A 721 -38.02 6.86 23.08
C ILE A 721 -36.87 6.51 24.04
N LYS A 722 -36.49 7.39 24.97
CA LYS A 722 -35.47 7.10 25.99
C LYS A 722 -35.91 5.94 26.90
N GLU A 723 -37.19 5.92 27.34
CA GLU A 723 -37.75 4.86 28.17
C GLU A 723 -37.78 3.52 27.40
N LYS A 724 -38.23 3.53 26.14
CA LYS A 724 -38.22 2.37 25.25
C LYS A 724 -36.80 1.86 25.03
N LEU A 725 -35.85 2.74 24.77
CA LEU A 725 -34.44 2.38 24.58
C LEU A 725 -33.88 1.71 25.85
N MET A 726 -34.09 2.29 27.04
CA MET A 726 -33.57 1.73 28.29
C MET A 726 -34.17 0.38 28.64
N PHE A 727 -35.44 0.18 28.31
CA PHE A 727 -36.10 -1.12 28.43
C PHE A 727 -35.49 -2.14 27.46
N ASN A 728 -35.34 -1.79 26.17
CA ASN A 728 -34.84 -2.66 25.12
C ASN A 728 -33.36 -3.01 25.31
N VAL A 729 -32.51 -2.10 25.79
CA VAL A 729 -31.09 -2.37 26.11
C VAL A 729 -30.95 -3.50 27.13
N LYS A 730 -31.84 -3.56 28.13
CA LYS A 730 -31.81 -4.61 29.15
C LYS A 730 -32.36 -5.95 28.65
N ALA A 731 -33.32 -5.93 27.71
CA ALA A 731 -34.02 -7.11 27.23
C ALA A 731 -33.41 -7.69 25.94
N SER A 732 -32.61 -6.90 25.22
CA SER A 732 -32.10 -7.28 23.90
C SER A 732 -30.97 -8.30 23.96
N PRO A 733 -30.99 -9.32 23.11
CA PRO A 733 -29.87 -10.23 22.94
C PRO A 733 -28.61 -9.56 22.33
N LEU A 734 -28.71 -8.29 21.90
CA LEU A 734 -27.56 -7.52 21.38
C LEU A 734 -26.40 -7.43 22.38
N TYR A 735 -26.70 -7.43 23.67
CA TYR A 735 -25.73 -7.37 24.76
C TYR A 735 -25.55 -8.71 25.48
N ASN A 736 -26.10 -9.81 24.92
CA ASN A 736 -25.90 -11.16 25.42
C ASN A 736 -24.69 -11.81 24.69
N VAL A 737 -23.50 -11.59 25.22
CA VAL A 737 -22.26 -12.08 24.56
C VAL A 737 -22.19 -13.60 24.52
N ARG A 738 -22.82 -14.33 25.45
CA ARG A 738 -22.88 -15.79 25.42
C ARG A 738 -23.65 -16.30 24.19
N GLU A 739 -24.83 -15.74 23.92
CA GLU A 739 -25.64 -16.09 22.75
C GLU A 739 -24.89 -15.74 21.46
N TYR A 740 -24.25 -14.56 21.43
CA TYR A 740 -23.40 -14.13 20.32
C TYR A 740 -22.25 -15.12 20.08
N THR A 741 -21.54 -15.54 21.15
CA THR A 741 -20.43 -16.50 21.06
C THR A 741 -20.89 -17.83 20.48
N ASN A 742 -22.03 -18.36 20.94
CA ASN A 742 -22.58 -19.61 20.40
C ASN A 742 -22.88 -19.48 18.89
N SER A 743 -23.42 -18.35 18.46
CA SER A 743 -23.72 -18.12 17.05
C SER A 743 -22.48 -18.03 16.19
N ILE A 744 -21.46 -17.28 16.57
CA ILE A 744 -20.22 -17.18 15.78
C ILE A 744 -19.47 -18.51 15.73
N GLU A 745 -19.47 -19.28 16.83
CA GLU A 745 -18.92 -20.64 16.90
C GLU A 745 -19.63 -21.60 15.96
N SER A 746 -20.98 -21.51 15.87
CA SER A 746 -21.76 -22.27 14.90
C SER A 746 -21.31 -21.98 13.47
N GLY A 747 -21.04 -20.70 13.13
CA GLY A 747 -20.49 -20.31 11.84
C GLY A 747 -19.10 -20.91 11.57
N TYR A 748 -18.20 -20.87 12.55
CA TYR A 748 -16.87 -21.48 12.45
C TYR A 748 -16.92 -22.99 12.25
N ILE A 749 -17.78 -23.69 13.00
CA ILE A 749 -17.97 -25.15 12.86
C ILE A 749 -18.47 -25.47 11.45
N GLN A 750 -19.45 -24.76 10.92
CA GLN A 750 -19.99 -25.01 9.59
C GLN A 750 -18.92 -24.76 8.50
N ALA A 751 -18.12 -23.69 8.60
CA ALA A 751 -17.01 -23.44 7.68
C ALA A 751 -15.93 -24.53 7.76
N TYR A 752 -15.63 -25.00 8.98
CA TYR A 752 -14.66 -26.08 9.23
C TYR A 752 -15.16 -27.42 8.65
N ASP A 753 -16.43 -27.79 8.88
CA ASP A 753 -17.02 -29.02 8.36
C ASP A 753 -17.03 -29.00 6.83
N ARG A 754 -17.47 -27.89 6.19
CA ARG A 754 -17.40 -27.75 4.72
C ARG A 754 -16.01 -28.01 4.16
N TYR A 755 -14.96 -27.45 4.80
CA TYR A 755 -13.58 -27.68 4.40
C TYR A 755 -13.19 -29.16 4.51
N HIS A 756 -13.57 -29.83 5.61
CA HIS A 756 -13.27 -31.24 5.82
C HIS A 756 -14.07 -32.17 4.90
N ASP A 757 -15.24 -31.75 4.47
CA ASP A 757 -16.08 -32.46 3.47
C ASP A 757 -15.64 -32.19 2.02
N ASN A 758 -14.51 -31.46 1.82
CA ASN A 758 -13.98 -31.03 0.51
C ASN A 758 -14.95 -30.17 -0.31
N LEU A 759 -15.84 -29.44 0.35
CA LEU A 759 -16.74 -28.49 -0.28
C LEU A 759 -16.05 -27.12 -0.39
N ASN A 760 -16.29 -26.42 -1.50
CA ASN A 760 -15.84 -25.04 -1.64
C ASN A 760 -16.51 -24.13 -0.61
N PRO A 761 -15.89 -23.00 -0.21
CA PRO A 761 -16.56 -21.98 0.58
C PRO A 761 -17.90 -21.58 -0.05
N ASP A 762 -18.93 -21.43 0.79
CA ASP A 762 -20.25 -20.95 0.41
C ASP A 762 -20.91 -20.26 1.60
N ASN A 763 -21.95 -19.45 1.36
CA ASN A 763 -22.64 -18.75 2.42
C ASN A 763 -23.16 -19.70 3.50
N VAL A 764 -23.03 -19.30 4.76
CA VAL A 764 -23.38 -20.11 5.95
C VAL A 764 -24.34 -19.30 6.81
N GLU A 765 -25.37 -19.96 7.31
CA GLU A 765 -26.31 -19.40 8.30
C GLU A 765 -25.90 -19.92 9.70
N ALA A 766 -25.31 -19.06 10.50
CA ALA A 766 -25.01 -19.38 11.90
C ALA A 766 -26.31 -19.53 12.71
N LYS A 767 -26.28 -20.43 13.70
CA LYS A 767 -27.49 -20.73 14.54
C LYS A 767 -27.39 -20.03 15.88
#